data_185a98ac63c445e1da92b943f181eece
#
_entry.id   185a98ac63c445e1da92b943f181eece
#
_cell.length_a   1.000
_cell.length_b   1.000
_cell.length_c   1.000
_cell.angle_alpha   90.00
_cell.angle_beta   90.00
_cell.angle_gamma   90.00
#
_symmetry.space_group_name_H-M   'P 1'
#
loop_
_entity.id
_entity.type
_entity.pdbx_description
1 polymer ?
#
loop_
_entity_poly.entity_id
_entity_poly.type
_entity_poly.pdbx_seq_one_letter_code
_entity_poly.pdbx_strand_id
1 'polypeptide(L)'
;MDARTQMTRSATVLAVLGLCAAVGCKSASEDSAGPQRPDSCPATRQVEPPLRNVEPAHRTAEYWIERQEAYGPIDAPLLSVEGIERYRRAMGRTVDGHPLGQADLSAPIDQEALAAQVNERLAYLRERIAAGELVTEDGESLDSDASAAFGDTSAGTPSWARATGLVPLRCGPYDGSLYRIPIDPDFDRNLCSTIREGELVQILGAWPNRMRLARTSYALGWVTESGLEPLGENEAEVLLASKSSAPLTRRALLQEAFAMLGEPYGWGGRGGGYDCSRFLLELFGKFGIDLPRHSARQAMAGTFSVDVSTVEDANEKRLLLEAAARRGAVLLQFPGHIMLYLGTTEAGVPMALHAFSEFLTPCEGTDFETVNRVDRVEVTDLSLGEGSTRTDFLRRITTMTVLGRPPGPALVADATIRPSAPVSPPDGRCTDSKRVAIFRSPLRPDASRPLRVIASSERNPGAATLALFGPNGEALELEQHVLDGPPYSRWVELPEPSPGRWTAVHADGDALLACERFSVAEAPAPTTSRSASGPAWPVEASWSRATENFYSAFIEQLFREPLDDDATWPNLQTLIGERERNLLYDYRAVGEDAELALEPDCADLPYFLRAYFAWKLRLPFVYRMCTRGRKDRPPTCESSLFSNLDSVPDRTDRQAFRRFARRLANTVHSSSPRTLPHDDETDFYPVRLSRQSLRPGTVYADPYGHVLVVARWQPQGVSDYGVLIGADAQPDGTVGRRRFWRGSFLFTPSTESVGAGFKTWRPVRHLPGEALSPAPDASAALQPWTLATNAQLRDAKGIRAWSDVQYRGTADEFYAAVEGLINPRPLDPVRMQRSLVDALEESVQRRLSSVQNGEDYMRDEGYALVEMPFGGSLFLTTGPWEDYSTPSRDMRLLISIDAVMFFPETVARHPARFGIDEADRERAVAAVREALTTELASRSFDYLRSDGSRWSLTLADLVSRQKGLEMAFNPNDCVELRWAAPADSPERATCQRRAPDVLERRLQLYR
;
A
#
# COMPACT_ATOMS: atom_id res chain seq x y z
N MET A 1 10.82 -47.31 -18.81
CA MET A 1 11.75 -48.19 -18.09
C MET A 1 12.13 -47.39 -16.88
N ASP A 2 11.43 -47.63 -15.94
CA ASP A 2 11.41 -48.17 -14.56
C ASP A 2 11.91 -47.12 -13.57
N ALA A 3 11.06 -46.60 -12.75
CA ALA A 3 10.36 -47.11 -11.54
C ALA A 3 11.33 -47.39 -10.35
N ARG A 4 10.95 -46.78 -9.24
CA ARG A 4 11.40 -47.01 -7.86
C ARG A 4 12.56 -46.17 -7.33
N THR A 5 12.22 -45.19 -6.50
CA THR A 5 12.48 -45.34 -5.06
C THR A 5 11.61 -44.33 -4.26
N GLN A 6 10.50 -44.84 -3.72
CA GLN A 6 9.84 -44.32 -2.51
C GLN A 6 10.55 -44.91 -1.29
N MET A 7 10.35 -44.27 -0.18
CA MET A 7 10.70 -44.59 1.20
C MET A 7 12.07 -44.10 1.70
N THR A 8 12.00 -43.06 2.48
CA THR A 8 12.22 -43.14 3.95
C THR A 8 12.17 -41.75 4.59
N ARG A 9 11.04 -41.39 5.18
CA ARG A 9 10.96 -40.40 6.25
C ARG A 9 9.85 -40.80 7.21
N SER A 10 10.18 -41.62 8.20
CA SER A 10 9.44 -41.78 9.43
C SER A 10 10.33 -42.57 10.38
N ALA A 11 10.97 -41.89 11.32
CA ALA A 11 11.41 -42.40 12.60
C ALA A 11 12.41 -41.41 13.23
N THR A 12 11.91 -40.42 13.94
CA THR A 12 12.67 -39.79 15.06
C THR A 12 11.71 -38.93 15.89
N VAL A 13 10.67 -39.48 16.43
CA VAL A 13 9.93 -38.98 17.60
C VAL A 13 9.36 -40.18 18.33
N LEU A 14 10.22 -40.92 19.05
CA LEU A 14 9.82 -41.93 20.03
C LEU A 14 11.09 -42.43 20.76
N ALA A 15 11.67 -41.59 21.60
CA ALA A 15 12.67 -41.99 22.57
C ALA A 15 12.87 -40.90 23.65
N VAL A 16 11.84 -40.56 24.41
CA VAL A 16 11.94 -40.03 25.77
C VAL A 16 10.63 -40.38 26.52
N LEU A 17 10.39 -41.66 26.71
CA LEU A 17 9.41 -42.18 27.68
C LEU A 17 9.85 -43.61 28.01
N GLY A 18 10.82 -43.70 28.93
CA GLY A 18 11.27 -44.99 29.39
C GLY A 18 12.50 -44.92 30.23
N LEU A 19 12.44 -44.22 31.36
CA LEU A 19 13.31 -44.46 32.53
C LEU A 19 12.77 -43.69 33.73
N CYS A 20 11.72 -44.19 34.35
CA CYS A 20 11.38 -43.93 35.76
C CYS A 20 10.48 -45.09 36.28
N ALA A 21 11.07 -46.23 36.46
CA ALA A 21 10.50 -47.31 37.28
C ALA A 21 11.63 -47.90 38.12
N ALA A 22 11.79 -47.41 39.32
CA ALA A 22 12.36 -48.05 40.48
C ALA A 22 13.09 -46.99 41.36
N VAL A 23 12.34 -46.15 42.05
CA VAL A 23 12.66 -45.75 43.44
C VAL A 23 11.36 -45.23 44.06
N GLY A 24 10.90 -45.90 45.10
CA GLY A 24 9.62 -45.56 45.76
C GLY A 24 9.60 -44.13 46.30
N CYS A 25 8.65 -43.39 45.84
CA CYS A 25 8.24 -42.14 46.46
C CYS A 25 6.90 -42.33 47.13
N LYS A 26 6.91 -42.09 48.42
CA LYS A 26 5.71 -41.96 49.24
C LYS A 26 4.78 -40.93 48.69
N SER A 27 3.49 -41.24 48.64
CA SER A 27 2.41 -40.30 48.39
C SER A 27 2.47 -39.16 49.39
N ALA A 28 2.79 -37.98 48.89
CA ALA A 28 2.38 -36.73 49.49
C ALA A 28 1.35 -36.11 48.55
N SER A 29 0.09 -36.20 48.93
CA SER A 29 -0.98 -35.43 48.40
C SER A 29 -0.77 -33.97 48.84
N GLU A 30 -0.17 -33.20 47.97
CA GLU A 30 -0.33 -31.72 48.01
C GLU A 30 -1.22 -31.34 46.86
N ASP A 31 -2.47 -31.03 47.21
CA ASP A 31 -3.40 -30.25 46.41
C ASP A 31 -2.71 -28.92 46.07
N SER A 32 -2.12 -28.80 44.91
CA SER A 32 -1.85 -27.50 44.32
C SER A 32 -3.16 -26.94 43.79
N ALA A 33 -4.00 -26.43 44.70
CA ALA A 33 -5.07 -25.53 44.29
C ALA A 33 -4.41 -24.37 43.57
N GLY A 34 -4.69 -24.25 42.28
CA GLY A 34 -4.33 -23.06 41.50
C GLY A 34 -4.82 -21.80 42.21
N PRO A 35 -4.30 -20.61 41.89
CA PRO A 35 -4.67 -19.38 42.57
C PRO A 35 -6.18 -19.26 42.59
N GLN A 36 -6.78 -19.22 43.77
CA GLN A 36 -8.21 -19.07 43.95
C GLN A 36 -8.65 -17.66 43.59
N ARG A 37 -9.68 -17.56 42.78
CA ARG A 37 -10.28 -16.27 42.37
C ARG A 37 -10.85 -15.57 43.60
N PRO A 38 -10.48 -14.31 43.90
CA PRO A 38 -11.05 -13.57 45.04
C PRO A 38 -12.54 -13.30 44.86
N ASP A 39 -13.30 -13.28 45.94
CA ASP A 39 -14.74 -12.93 45.93
C ASP A 39 -14.99 -11.50 45.38
N SER A 40 -14.04 -10.61 45.52
CA SER A 40 -14.04 -9.26 44.93
C SER A 40 -13.91 -9.22 43.43
N CYS A 41 -13.53 -10.36 42.80
CA CYS A 41 -13.31 -10.51 41.37
C CYS A 41 -14.26 -11.58 40.80
N PRO A 42 -15.55 -11.34 40.62
CA PRO A 42 -16.47 -12.32 40.04
C PRO A 42 -16.06 -12.68 38.60
N ALA A 43 -16.26 -13.93 38.20
CA ALA A 43 -15.99 -14.38 36.83
C ALA A 43 -16.82 -13.61 35.82
N THR A 44 -18.09 -13.34 36.14
CA THR A 44 -19.02 -12.61 35.29
C THR A 44 -19.85 -11.65 36.11
N ARG A 45 -20.19 -10.51 35.57
CA ARG A 45 -21.03 -9.50 36.19
C ARG A 45 -21.93 -8.85 35.14
N GLN A 46 -23.22 -8.70 35.45
CA GLN A 46 -24.12 -7.88 34.64
C GLN A 46 -23.89 -6.39 34.95
N VAL A 47 -23.79 -5.57 33.92
CA VAL A 47 -23.56 -4.12 34.05
C VAL A 47 -24.73 -3.35 33.45
N GLU A 48 -25.26 -2.42 34.25
CA GLU A 48 -26.34 -1.52 33.81
C GLU A 48 -25.75 -0.18 33.34
N PRO A 49 -26.28 0.39 32.25
CA PRO A 49 -25.93 1.73 31.80
C PRO A 49 -26.31 2.85 32.76
N PRO A 50 -25.61 3.99 32.74
CA PRO A 50 -24.53 4.32 31.82
C PRO A 50 -23.20 3.62 32.17
N LEU A 51 -22.45 3.25 31.14
CA LEU A 51 -21.13 2.65 31.31
C LEU A 51 -20.08 3.69 31.74
N ARG A 52 -18.87 3.21 32.09
CA ARG A 52 -17.77 4.11 32.49
C ARG A 52 -17.56 5.21 31.45
N ASN A 53 -17.34 6.45 31.90
CA ASN A 53 -17.12 7.65 31.07
C ASN A 53 -18.29 8.03 30.13
N VAL A 54 -19.46 7.39 30.27
CA VAL A 54 -20.68 7.72 29.53
C VAL A 54 -21.62 8.52 30.43
N GLU A 55 -21.86 9.76 30.10
CA GLU A 55 -22.84 10.61 30.79
C GLU A 55 -24.24 10.42 30.20
N PRO A 56 -25.33 10.73 30.93
CA PRO A 56 -26.68 10.62 30.39
C PRO A 56 -26.90 11.40 29.08
N ALA A 57 -26.28 12.55 28.91
CA ALA A 57 -26.34 13.34 27.69
C ALA A 57 -25.75 12.58 26.47
N HIS A 58 -24.67 11.79 26.67
CA HIS A 58 -24.03 11.01 25.61
C HIS A 58 -24.93 9.90 25.04
N ARG A 59 -26.03 9.59 25.76
CA ARG A 59 -27.03 8.58 25.37
C ARG A 59 -28.25 9.22 24.67
N THR A 60 -28.11 10.43 24.12
CA THR A 60 -29.15 11.14 23.37
C THR A 60 -28.66 11.51 21.96
N ALA A 61 -29.56 11.46 20.98
CA ALA A 61 -29.24 11.87 19.60
C ALA A 61 -28.88 13.36 19.54
N GLU A 62 -29.58 14.19 20.33
CA GLU A 62 -29.44 15.65 20.35
C GLU A 62 -27.99 16.08 20.65
N TYR A 63 -27.39 15.47 21.68
CA TYR A 63 -25.98 15.75 22.03
C TYR A 63 -25.03 15.51 20.84
N TRP A 64 -25.19 14.38 20.16
CA TRP A 64 -24.30 14.05 19.04
C TRP A 64 -24.63 14.83 17.77
N ILE A 65 -25.90 15.24 17.58
CA ILE A 65 -26.28 16.14 16.48
C ILE A 65 -25.54 17.47 16.65
N GLU A 66 -25.56 18.05 17.82
CA GLU A 66 -24.84 19.29 18.14
C GLU A 66 -23.33 19.12 17.96
N ARG A 67 -22.77 18.03 18.50
CA ARG A 67 -21.32 17.74 18.35
C ARG A 67 -20.86 17.51 16.91
N GLN A 68 -21.67 16.83 16.10
CA GLN A 68 -21.31 16.55 14.71
C GLN A 68 -21.49 17.75 13.75
N GLU A 69 -22.06 18.86 14.18
CA GLU A 69 -22.03 20.13 13.43
C GLU A 69 -20.58 20.60 13.17
N ALA A 70 -19.64 20.28 14.06
CA ALA A 70 -18.23 20.53 13.87
C ALA A 70 -17.60 19.76 12.70
N TYR A 71 -18.23 18.68 12.22
CA TYR A 71 -17.79 17.89 11.08
C TYR A 71 -18.38 18.36 9.74
N GLY A 72 -19.31 19.32 9.77
CA GLY A 72 -19.99 19.91 8.61
C GLY A 72 -21.49 20.06 8.82
N PRO A 73 -22.21 20.67 7.86
CA PRO A 73 -23.64 20.92 8.00
C PRO A 73 -24.41 19.64 8.29
N ILE A 74 -25.15 19.63 9.40
CA ILE A 74 -25.75 18.42 9.97
C ILE A 74 -26.81 17.79 9.06
N ASP A 75 -27.50 18.59 8.26
CA ASP A 75 -28.55 18.18 7.34
C ASP A 75 -28.06 18.02 5.89
N ALA A 76 -26.76 18.30 5.64
CA ALA A 76 -26.20 18.08 4.33
C ALA A 76 -26.09 16.56 4.02
N PRO A 77 -26.47 16.11 2.80
CA PRO A 77 -26.33 14.72 2.45
C PRO A 77 -24.87 14.25 2.49
N LEU A 78 -24.57 13.26 3.30
CA LEU A 78 -23.36 12.48 3.23
C LEU A 78 -23.35 11.63 1.94
N LEU A 79 -24.53 11.06 1.62
CA LEU A 79 -24.85 10.43 0.34
C LEU A 79 -26.23 10.94 -0.11
N SER A 80 -26.33 11.50 -1.29
CA SER A 80 -27.63 11.81 -1.94
C SER A 80 -28.31 10.51 -2.40
N VAL A 81 -29.57 10.59 -2.79
CA VAL A 81 -30.30 9.44 -3.36
C VAL A 81 -29.53 8.85 -4.56
N GLU A 82 -29.06 9.69 -5.48
CA GLU A 82 -28.22 9.25 -6.62
C GLU A 82 -26.86 8.71 -6.16
N GLY A 83 -26.33 9.23 -5.04
CA GLY A 83 -25.11 8.71 -4.40
C GLY A 83 -25.33 7.30 -3.87
N ILE A 84 -26.47 7.02 -3.24
CA ILE A 84 -26.87 5.70 -2.75
C ILE A 84 -27.09 4.72 -3.90
N GLU A 85 -27.70 5.15 -4.98
CA GLU A 85 -27.88 4.31 -6.17
C GLU A 85 -26.53 3.96 -6.84
N ARG A 86 -25.59 4.93 -6.91
CA ARG A 86 -24.23 4.65 -7.38
C ARG A 86 -23.50 3.69 -6.44
N TYR A 87 -23.67 3.87 -5.13
CA TYR A 87 -23.12 2.98 -4.12
C TYR A 87 -23.64 1.54 -4.30
N ARG A 88 -24.94 1.34 -4.45
CA ARG A 88 -25.56 0.02 -4.68
C ARG A 88 -24.99 -0.65 -5.93
N ARG A 89 -24.87 0.09 -7.05
CA ARG A 89 -24.28 -0.44 -8.30
C ARG A 89 -22.79 -0.80 -8.14
N ALA A 90 -22.06 -0.10 -7.30
CA ALA A 90 -20.63 -0.37 -7.06
C ALA A 90 -20.39 -1.52 -6.08
N MET A 91 -21.35 -1.76 -5.15
CA MET A 91 -21.17 -2.70 -4.05
C MET A 91 -21.40 -4.17 -4.40
N GLY A 92 -21.96 -4.50 -5.53
CA GLY A 92 -22.09 -5.87 -6.02
C GLY A 92 -20.75 -6.56 -6.29
N ARG A 93 -19.59 -5.86 -6.11
CA ARG A 93 -18.26 -6.35 -6.46
C ARG A 93 -17.26 -5.95 -5.39
N THR A 94 -16.43 -6.89 -4.93
CA THR A 94 -15.28 -6.61 -4.09
C THR A 94 -14.05 -6.26 -4.91
N VAL A 95 -13.06 -5.67 -4.24
CA VAL A 95 -11.74 -5.36 -4.83
C VAL A 95 -11.02 -6.60 -5.38
N ASP A 96 -11.32 -7.78 -4.85
CA ASP A 96 -10.78 -9.09 -5.25
C ASP A 96 -11.72 -9.91 -6.13
N GLY A 97 -12.83 -9.33 -6.56
CA GLY A 97 -13.81 -9.99 -7.42
C GLY A 97 -14.81 -10.90 -6.70
N HIS A 98 -14.67 -11.11 -5.38
CA HIS A 98 -15.63 -11.86 -4.59
C HIS A 98 -16.81 -10.98 -4.18
N PRO A 99 -18.08 -11.43 -4.32
CA PRO A 99 -19.22 -10.64 -3.86
C PRO A 99 -19.12 -10.41 -2.35
N LEU A 100 -19.36 -9.19 -1.89
CA LEU A 100 -19.37 -8.82 -0.45
C LEU A 100 -20.42 -9.57 0.37
N GLY A 101 -21.12 -10.52 -0.25
CA GLY A 101 -22.21 -11.28 0.37
C GLY A 101 -23.55 -10.58 0.30
N GLN A 102 -23.62 -9.50 -0.46
CA GLN A 102 -24.89 -8.95 -0.92
C GLN A 102 -25.35 -9.71 -2.15
N ALA A 103 -26.59 -10.12 -2.13
CA ALA A 103 -27.24 -10.61 -3.33
C ALA A 103 -28.11 -9.49 -3.89
N ASP A 104 -27.86 -9.08 -5.10
CA ASP A 104 -28.90 -8.43 -5.89
C ASP A 104 -29.92 -9.53 -6.22
N LEU A 105 -30.99 -9.53 -5.46
CA LEU A 105 -32.04 -10.56 -5.63
C LEU A 105 -32.78 -10.43 -6.99
N SER A 106 -32.60 -9.31 -7.69
CA SER A 106 -33.16 -9.10 -9.05
C SER A 106 -32.25 -9.63 -10.15
N ALA A 107 -30.96 -9.84 -9.84
CA ALA A 107 -30.00 -10.32 -10.82
C ALA A 107 -30.10 -11.83 -11.07
N PRO A 108 -29.90 -12.30 -12.32
CA PRO A 108 -29.82 -13.72 -12.64
C PRO A 108 -28.77 -14.42 -11.75
N ILE A 109 -29.08 -15.65 -11.34
CA ILE A 109 -28.16 -16.46 -10.51
C ILE A 109 -27.18 -17.16 -11.44
N ASP A 110 -25.90 -16.90 -11.23
CA ASP A 110 -24.83 -17.74 -11.75
C ASP A 110 -24.82 -19.06 -10.93
N GLN A 111 -25.32 -20.12 -11.52
CA GLN A 111 -25.47 -21.43 -10.87
C GLN A 111 -24.12 -22.08 -10.56
N GLU A 112 -23.10 -21.86 -11.38
CA GLU A 112 -21.79 -22.43 -11.18
C GLU A 112 -21.06 -21.71 -10.03
N ALA A 113 -21.09 -20.39 -10.01
CA ALA A 113 -20.53 -19.59 -8.94
C ALA A 113 -21.24 -19.83 -7.60
N LEU A 114 -22.58 -19.98 -7.61
CA LEU A 114 -23.35 -20.34 -6.42
C LEU A 114 -22.96 -21.71 -5.89
N ALA A 115 -22.89 -22.72 -6.77
CA ALA A 115 -22.50 -24.07 -6.38
C ALA A 115 -21.08 -24.11 -5.81
N ALA A 116 -20.13 -23.41 -6.42
CA ALA A 116 -18.76 -23.29 -5.92
C ALA A 116 -18.74 -22.66 -4.51
N GLN A 117 -19.45 -21.57 -4.29
CA GLN A 117 -19.53 -20.89 -2.98
C GLN A 117 -20.18 -21.76 -1.90
N VAL A 118 -21.23 -22.49 -2.25
CA VAL A 118 -21.90 -23.42 -1.34
C VAL A 118 -20.97 -24.57 -0.97
N ASN A 119 -20.31 -25.18 -1.96
CA ASN A 119 -19.41 -26.32 -1.76
C ASN A 119 -18.17 -25.95 -0.93
N GLU A 120 -17.60 -24.75 -1.15
CA GLU A 120 -16.52 -24.21 -0.33
C GLU A 120 -16.96 -24.09 1.14
N ARG A 121 -18.14 -23.52 1.40
CA ARG A 121 -18.68 -23.40 2.77
C ARG A 121 -18.92 -24.76 3.40
N LEU A 122 -19.49 -25.70 2.67
CA LEU A 122 -19.72 -27.06 3.17
C LEU A 122 -18.40 -27.76 3.47
N ALA A 123 -17.39 -27.62 2.63
CA ALA A 123 -16.06 -28.16 2.85
C ALA A 123 -15.43 -27.60 4.14
N TYR A 124 -15.51 -26.27 4.32
CA TYR A 124 -15.04 -25.60 5.53
C TYR A 124 -15.72 -26.15 6.80
N LEU A 125 -17.05 -26.29 6.80
CA LEU A 125 -17.79 -26.78 7.95
C LEU A 125 -17.48 -28.25 8.23
N ARG A 126 -17.39 -29.10 7.19
CA ARG A 126 -16.98 -30.51 7.31
C ARG A 126 -15.64 -30.69 8.00
N GLU A 127 -14.64 -29.87 7.56
CA GLU A 127 -13.31 -29.91 8.15
C GLU A 127 -13.33 -29.57 9.64
N ARG A 128 -14.08 -28.53 10.05
CA ARG A 128 -14.21 -28.09 11.44
C ARG A 128 -14.97 -29.08 12.33
N ILE A 129 -16.01 -29.69 11.78
CA ILE A 129 -16.77 -30.76 12.47
C ILE A 129 -15.88 -31.99 12.65
N ALA A 130 -15.19 -32.44 11.59
CA ALA A 130 -14.30 -33.59 11.65
C ALA A 130 -13.10 -33.40 12.57
N ALA A 131 -12.62 -32.15 12.73
CA ALA A 131 -11.56 -31.78 13.66
C ALA A 131 -12.05 -31.67 15.13
N GLY A 132 -13.36 -31.80 15.39
CA GLY A 132 -13.95 -31.61 16.73
C GLY A 132 -13.94 -30.15 17.20
N GLU A 133 -13.73 -29.21 16.29
CA GLU A 133 -13.77 -27.77 16.59
C GLU A 133 -15.20 -27.21 16.67
N LEU A 134 -16.15 -27.91 16.04
CA LEU A 134 -17.57 -27.61 16.10
C LEU A 134 -18.30 -28.84 16.62
N VAL A 135 -19.04 -28.65 17.72
CA VAL A 135 -19.80 -29.70 18.44
C VAL A 135 -21.23 -29.23 18.68
N THR A 136 -22.11 -30.18 19.00
CA THR A 136 -23.50 -29.91 19.42
C THR A 136 -23.54 -29.22 20.80
N GLU A 137 -24.73 -28.84 21.25
CA GLU A 137 -24.95 -28.23 22.58
C GLU A 137 -24.50 -29.16 23.73
N ASP A 138 -24.58 -30.47 23.54
CA ASP A 138 -24.13 -31.46 24.50
C ASP A 138 -22.63 -31.77 24.45
N GLY A 139 -21.88 -31.10 23.57
CA GLY A 139 -20.43 -31.27 23.38
C GLY A 139 -20.05 -32.47 22.53
N GLU A 140 -21.03 -33.10 21.88
CA GLU A 140 -20.84 -34.28 21.04
C GLU A 140 -20.61 -33.89 19.57
N SER A 141 -19.95 -34.77 18.83
CA SER A 141 -19.83 -34.66 17.37
C SER A 141 -21.19 -34.93 16.72
N LEU A 142 -21.43 -34.32 15.54
CA LEU A 142 -22.61 -34.63 14.74
C LEU A 142 -22.69 -36.11 14.41
N ASP A 143 -23.88 -36.70 14.46
CA ASP A 143 -24.13 -38.06 14.01
C ASP A 143 -23.90 -38.24 12.50
N SER A 144 -23.90 -39.51 12.03
CA SER A 144 -23.59 -39.82 10.63
C SER A 144 -24.59 -39.20 9.65
N ASP A 145 -25.88 -39.13 10.04
CA ASP A 145 -26.95 -38.67 9.15
C ASP A 145 -26.95 -37.14 9.03
N ALA A 146 -26.73 -36.45 10.15
CA ALA A 146 -26.53 -35.00 10.16
C ALA A 146 -25.26 -34.61 9.41
N SER A 147 -24.16 -35.36 9.59
CA SER A 147 -22.90 -35.13 8.85
C SER A 147 -23.06 -35.34 7.34
N ALA A 148 -23.89 -36.31 6.91
CA ALA A 148 -24.15 -36.58 5.51
C ALA A 148 -24.84 -35.41 4.79
N ALA A 149 -25.61 -34.56 5.49
CA ALA A 149 -26.26 -33.41 4.93
C ALA A 149 -25.25 -32.31 4.44
N PHE A 150 -23.99 -32.37 4.92
CA PHE A 150 -22.92 -31.45 4.49
C PHE A 150 -22.23 -31.95 3.19
N GLY A 151 -22.74 -32.96 2.51
CA GLY A 151 -22.27 -33.41 1.20
C GLY A 151 -22.55 -32.38 0.10
N ASP A 152 -21.83 -32.53 -1.03
CA ASP A 152 -22.00 -31.65 -2.18
C ASP A 152 -23.35 -31.88 -2.86
N THR A 153 -24.06 -30.82 -3.20
CA THR A 153 -25.36 -30.87 -3.86
C THR A 153 -25.48 -29.81 -4.96
N SER A 154 -26.45 -30.01 -5.89
CA SER A 154 -26.74 -29.02 -6.93
C SER A 154 -27.89 -28.11 -6.51
N ALA A 155 -27.81 -26.86 -6.93
CA ALA A 155 -28.89 -25.89 -6.75
C ALA A 155 -30.11 -26.28 -7.62
N GLY A 156 -31.32 -25.92 -7.10
CA GLY A 156 -32.58 -26.14 -7.81
C GLY A 156 -33.06 -24.88 -8.55
N THR A 157 -34.29 -24.97 -9.11
CA THR A 157 -34.96 -23.80 -9.70
C THR A 157 -35.32 -22.81 -8.59
N PRO A 158 -34.94 -21.54 -8.72
CA PRO A 158 -35.27 -20.52 -7.71
C PRO A 158 -36.76 -20.28 -7.55
N SER A 159 -37.22 -20.04 -6.33
CA SER A 159 -38.58 -19.62 -6.00
C SER A 159 -38.58 -18.58 -4.90
N TRP A 160 -39.68 -17.86 -4.69
CA TRP A 160 -39.78 -16.78 -3.75
C TRP A 160 -40.62 -17.14 -2.54
N ALA A 161 -40.24 -16.62 -1.38
CA ALA A 161 -41.00 -16.70 -0.15
C ALA A 161 -40.83 -15.41 0.66
N ARG A 162 -41.77 -15.19 1.59
CA ARG A 162 -41.70 -14.11 2.60
C ARG A 162 -41.74 -14.73 3.99
N ALA A 163 -40.93 -14.20 4.89
CA ALA A 163 -40.92 -14.64 6.28
C ALA A 163 -42.18 -14.13 7.00
N THR A 164 -42.86 -15.02 7.73
CA THR A 164 -44.04 -14.71 8.54
C THR A 164 -43.74 -14.57 10.02
N GLY A 165 -42.43 -14.59 10.36
CA GLY A 165 -41.90 -14.43 11.72
C GLY A 165 -40.39 -14.49 11.68
N LEU A 166 -39.78 -14.77 12.85
CA LEU A 166 -38.35 -14.93 12.96
C LEU A 166 -37.94 -16.33 12.44
N VAL A 167 -37.17 -16.38 11.35
CA VAL A 167 -36.71 -17.63 10.73
C VAL A 167 -35.17 -17.71 10.82
N PRO A 168 -34.61 -18.73 11.53
CA PRO A 168 -33.17 -18.93 11.59
C PRO A 168 -32.60 -19.24 10.20
N LEU A 169 -31.60 -18.48 9.79
CA LEU A 169 -30.79 -18.74 8.60
C LEU A 169 -29.49 -19.43 9.06
N ARG A 170 -29.39 -20.74 8.85
CA ARG A 170 -28.27 -21.57 9.29
C ARG A 170 -27.05 -21.41 8.37
N CYS A 171 -25.84 -21.49 8.92
CA CYS A 171 -24.61 -21.45 8.16
C CYS A 171 -24.36 -22.76 7.39
N GLY A 172 -24.86 -23.88 7.90
CA GLY A 172 -24.81 -25.21 7.30
C GLY A 172 -26.17 -25.86 7.28
N PRO A 173 -26.34 -26.97 6.52
CA PRO A 173 -27.60 -27.70 6.38
C PRO A 173 -27.93 -28.58 7.61
N TYR A 174 -27.91 -27.97 8.78
CA TYR A 174 -28.25 -28.59 10.05
C TYR A 174 -29.15 -27.63 10.84
N ASP A 175 -30.29 -28.09 11.30
CA ASP A 175 -31.25 -27.23 12.00
C ASP A 175 -30.84 -26.94 13.45
N GLY A 176 -29.98 -27.79 14.06
CA GLY A 176 -29.45 -27.56 15.42
C GLY A 176 -28.35 -26.52 15.48
N SER A 177 -27.97 -26.17 16.70
CA SER A 177 -26.87 -25.26 17.00
C SER A 177 -25.54 -26.00 17.02
N LEU A 178 -24.46 -25.27 16.66
CA LEU A 178 -23.07 -25.76 16.73
C LEU A 178 -22.22 -24.75 17.51
N TYR A 179 -21.36 -25.26 18.38
CA TYR A 179 -20.55 -24.47 19.30
C TYR A 179 -19.07 -24.81 19.19
N ARG A 180 -18.20 -23.89 19.56
CA ARG A 180 -16.78 -24.17 19.83
C ARG A 180 -16.58 -24.62 21.27
N ILE A 181 -15.50 -25.36 21.54
CA ILE A 181 -15.10 -25.73 22.89
C ILE A 181 -14.12 -24.66 23.43
N PRO A 182 -14.32 -24.11 24.67
CA PRO A 182 -15.46 -24.38 25.56
C PRO A 182 -16.78 -23.84 25.02
N ILE A 183 -17.88 -24.57 25.29
CA ILE A 183 -19.21 -24.21 24.82
C ILE A 183 -19.66 -22.92 25.48
N ASP A 184 -20.04 -21.95 24.64
CA ASP A 184 -20.72 -20.73 25.04
C ASP A 184 -22.08 -20.69 24.32
N PRO A 185 -23.19 -20.88 25.04
CA PRO A 185 -24.52 -20.98 24.44
C PRO A 185 -25.01 -19.70 23.77
N ASP A 186 -24.37 -18.57 24.06
CA ASP A 186 -24.70 -17.28 23.42
C ASP A 186 -24.15 -17.18 21.98
N PHE A 187 -23.21 -18.05 21.59
CA PHE A 187 -22.52 -17.97 20.29
C PHE A 187 -22.71 -19.23 19.42
N ASP A 188 -23.94 -19.47 18.97
CA ASP A 188 -24.25 -20.52 17.98
C ASP A 188 -23.55 -20.26 16.64
N ARG A 189 -22.55 -21.09 16.30
CA ARG A 189 -21.74 -20.97 15.08
C ARG A 189 -22.47 -21.44 13.84
N ASN A 190 -23.59 -22.12 13.97
CA ASN A 190 -24.47 -22.49 12.87
C ASN A 190 -25.56 -21.44 12.58
N LEU A 191 -25.67 -20.39 13.37
CA LEU A 191 -26.61 -19.30 13.11
C LEU A 191 -25.91 -18.15 12.35
N CYS A 192 -26.08 -18.12 11.02
CA CYS A 192 -25.55 -17.08 10.17
C CYS A 192 -26.34 -15.78 10.29
N SER A 193 -27.65 -15.86 10.41
CA SER A 193 -28.55 -14.73 10.59
C SER A 193 -29.94 -15.21 11.05
N THR A 194 -30.80 -14.28 11.42
CA THR A 194 -32.23 -14.48 11.59
C THR A 194 -32.95 -13.61 10.56
N ILE A 195 -33.80 -14.20 9.75
CA ILE A 195 -34.69 -13.52 8.81
C ILE A 195 -35.87 -12.99 9.62
N ARG A 196 -36.23 -11.74 9.45
CA ARG A 196 -37.32 -11.11 10.16
C ARG A 196 -38.63 -11.20 9.38
N GLU A 197 -39.74 -11.05 10.10
CA GLU A 197 -41.05 -10.96 9.50
C GLU A 197 -41.15 -9.93 8.38
N GLY A 198 -41.73 -10.33 7.25
CA GLY A 198 -41.88 -9.48 6.07
C GLY A 198 -40.67 -9.49 5.13
N GLU A 199 -39.47 -9.98 5.55
CA GLU A 199 -38.29 -10.03 4.68
C GLU A 199 -38.51 -11.03 3.53
N LEU A 200 -38.02 -10.62 2.34
CA LEU A 200 -38.06 -11.42 1.11
C LEU A 200 -36.92 -12.44 1.12
N VAL A 201 -37.24 -13.67 0.78
CA VAL A 201 -36.33 -14.80 0.74
C VAL A 201 -36.41 -15.47 -0.63
N GLN A 202 -35.28 -15.71 -1.27
CA GLN A 202 -35.19 -16.51 -2.47
C GLN A 202 -34.72 -17.92 -2.12
N ILE A 203 -35.55 -18.91 -2.38
CA ILE A 203 -35.25 -20.32 -2.15
C ILE A 203 -34.53 -20.83 -3.40
N LEU A 204 -33.30 -21.38 -3.22
CA LEU A 204 -32.42 -21.76 -4.31
C LEU A 204 -32.37 -23.28 -4.55
N GLY A 205 -32.82 -24.08 -3.61
CA GLY A 205 -32.85 -25.51 -3.76
C GLY A 205 -33.30 -26.27 -2.52
N ALA A 206 -33.64 -27.54 -2.70
CA ALA A 206 -34.00 -28.48 -1.64
C ALA A 206 -32.77 -29.21 -1.13
N TRP A 207 -32.75 -29.52 0.17
CA TRP A 207 -31.71 -30.32 0.84
C TRP A 207 -32.25 -31.62 1.43
N PRO A 208 -31.41 -32.65 1.60
CA PRO A 208 -31.89 -33.99 2.02
C PRO A 208 -32.64 -34.04 3.34
N ASN A 209 -32.28 -33.18 4.32
CA ASN A 209 -32.87 -33.14 5.67
C ASN A 209 -34.08 -32.19 5.80
N ARG A 210 -34.81 -31.95 4.72
CA ARG A 210 -35.93 -30.98 4.63
C ARG A 210 -35.55 -29.50 4.79
N MET A 211 -34.27 -29.19 4.78
CA MET A 211 -33.83 -27.80 4.72
C MET A 211 -33.90 -27.27 3.29
N ARG A 212 -33.88 -25.99 3.13
CA ARG A 212 -33.83 -25.27 1.84
C ARG A 212 -32.62 -24.36 1.82
N LEU A 213 -31.84 -24.44 0.76
CA LEU A 213 -30.85 -23.39 0.49
C LEU A 213 -31.59 -22.11 0.16
N ALA A 214 -31.28 -21.03 0.84
CA ALA A 214 -31.96 -19.76 0.75
C ALA A 214 -30.99 -18.60 0.78
N ARG A 215 -31.34 -17.52 0.08
CA ARG A 215 -30.64 -16.26 0.22
C ARG A 215 -31.59 -15.10 0.51
N THR A 216 -31.08 -14.14 1.27
CA THR A 216 -31.64 -12.81 1.45
C THR A 216 -30.75 -11.80 0.72
N SER A 217 -31.11 -10.51 0.72
CA SER A 217 -30.23 -9.46 0.16
C SER A 217 -28.87 -9.33 0.87
N TYR A 218 -28.66 -9.94 2.03
CA TYR A 218 -27.47 -9.78 2.87
C TYR A 218 -26.77 -11.09 3.27
N ALA A 219 -27.43 -12.25 3.10
CA ALA A 219 -26.86 -13.54 3.51
C ALA A 219 -27.37 -14.71 2.68
N LEU A 220 -26.54 -15.75 2.56
CA LEU A 220 -26.84 -17.06 2.01
C LEU A 220 -26.73 -18.10 3.12
N GLY A 221 -27.64 -19.07 3.18
CA GLY A 221 -27.63 -20.14 4.16
C GLY A 221 -28.78 -21.12 4.00
N TRP A 222 -29.07 -21.90 5.02
CA TRP A 222 -30.12 -22.91 5.01
C TRP A 222 -31.23 -22.54 5.98
N VAL A 223 -32.47 -22.77 5.55
CA VAL A 223 -33.68 -22.53 6.34
C VAL A 223 -34.56 -23.76 6.36
N THR A 224 -35.38 -23.89 7.38
CA THR A 224 -36.56 -24.80 7.38
C THR A 224 -37.72 -24.11 6.67
N GLU A 225 -38.68 -24.84 6.15
CA GLU A 225 -39.88 -24.27 5.52
C GLU A 225 -40.84 -23.60 6.54
N SER A 226 -40.64 -23.86 7.81
CA SER A 226 -41.43 -23.27 8.89
C SER A 226 -41.22 -21.76 8.95
N GLY A 227 -42.27 -20.99 8.93
CA GLY A 227 -42.24 -19.51 8.97
C GLY A 227 -41.99 -18.84 7.62
N LEU A 228 -42.09 -19.57 6.52
CA LEU A 228 -42.00 -19.03 5.15
C LEU A 228 -43.31 -19.22 4.41
N GLU A 229 -43.80 -18.13 3.83
CA GLU A 229 -45.00 -18.12 2.94
C GLU A 229 -44.54 -18.00 1.49
N PRO A 230 -44.87 -18.94 0.59
CA PRO A 230 -44.54 -18.83 -0.81
C PRO A 230 -45.11 -17.57 -1.44
N LEU A 231 -44.29 -16.90 -2.29
CA LEU A 231 -44.67 -15.70 -3.04
C LEU A 231 -44.64 -15.96 -4.56
N GLY A 232 -45.57 -15.31 -5.28
CA GLY A 232 -45.49 -15.24 -6.74
C GLY A 232 -44.36 -14.34 -7.23
N GLU A 233 -43.83 -14.60 -8.41
CA GLU A 233 -42.74 -13.85 -9.00
C GLU A 233 -43.07 -12.33 -9.14
N ASN A 234 -44.27 -11.98 -9.59
CA ASN A 234 -44.74 -10.60 -9.70
C ASN A 234 -44.82 -9.89 -8.34
N GLU A 235 -45.21 -10.59 -7.27
CA GLU A 235 -45.27 -10.00 -5.92
C GLU A 235 -43.86 -9.76 -5.36
N ALA A 236 -42.94 -10.65 -5.63
CA ALA A 236 -41.53 -10.47 -5.25
C ALA A 236 -40.88 -9.28 -5.97
N GLU A 237 -41.15 -9.13 -7.30
CA GLU A 237 -40.68 -7.98 -8.06
C GLU A 237 -41.22 -6.65 -7.53
N VAL A 238 -42.48 -6.58 -7.14
CA VAL A 238 -43.07 -5.37 -6.53
C VAL A 238 -42.37 -5.04 -5.19
N LEU A 239 -42.10 -6.04 -4.37
CA LEU A 239 -41.38 -5.84 -3.10
C LEU A 239 -39.92 -5.40 -3.32
N LEU A 240 -39.22 -5.95 -4.29
CA LEU A 240 -37.87 -5.54 -4.67
C LEU A 240 -37.84 -4.10 -5.19
N ALA A 241 -38.83 -3.70 -5.99
CA ALA A 241 -38.93 -2.35 -6.55
C ALA A 241 -39.34 -1.30 -5.50
N SER A 242 -39.96 -1.70 -4.41
CA SER A 242 -40.50 -0.80 -3.37
C SER A 242 -39.45 -0.24 -2.40
N LYS A 243 -38.19 -0.63 -2.50
CA LYS A 243 -37.12 -0.11 -1.64
C LYS A 243 -36.93 1.39 -1.85
N SER A 244 -37.45 2.17 -0.90
CA SER A 244 -37.30 3.62 -0.86
C SER A 244 -35.88 3.98 -0.43
N SER A 245 -35.28 4.97 -1.09
CA SER A 245 -34.00 5.56 -0.66
C SER A 245 -34.27 6.96 -0.12
N ALA A 246 -33.78 7.21 1.09
CA ALA A 246 -33.71 8.55 1.66
C ALA A 246 -32.26 9.04 1.68
N PRO A 247 -31.97 10.35 1.51
CA PRO A 247 -30.61 10.84 1.59
C PRO A 247 -30.04 10.54 2.98
N LEU A 248 -28.81 10.01 3.03
CA LEU A 248 -28.10 9.80 4.28
C LEU A 248 -27.56 11.14 4.77
N THR A 249 -28.11 11.69 5.85
CA THR A 249 -27.60 12.88 6.56
C THR A 249 -27.12 12.49 7.96
N ARG A 250 -26.28 13.32 8.58
CA ARG A 250 -25.82 13.06 9.96
C ARG A 250 -26.98 13.05 10.96
N ARG A 251 -27.89 14.04 10.85
CA ARG A 251 -29.07 14.14 11.73
C ARG A 251 -29.93 12.89 11.64
N ALA A 252 -30.33 12.50 10.43
CA ALA A 252 -31.20 11.33 10.23
C ALA A 252 -30.51 10.04 10.72
N LEU A 253 -29.20 9.87 10.42
CA LEU A 253 -28.44 8.71 10.89
C LEU A 253 -28.42 8.62 12.43
N LEU A 254 -28.14 9.73 13.12
CA LEU A 254 -28.08 9.75 14.58
C LEU A 254 -29.46 9.50 15.18
N GLN A 255 -30.51 10.12 14.68
CA GLN A 255 -31.87 9.90 15.15
C GLN A 255 -32.29 8.42 15.04
N GLU A 256 -32.03 7.80 13.87
CA GLU A 256 -32.35 6.38 13.65
C GLU A 256 -31.47 5.44 14.48
N ALA A 257 -30.20 5.77 14.67
CA ALA A 257 -29.27 4.99 15.47
C ALA A 257 -29.66 4.99 16.96
N PHE A 258 -30.01 6.17 17.51
CA PHE A 258 -30.42 6.31 18.91
C PHE A 258 -31.84 5.78 19.19
N ALA A 259 -32.70 5.69 18.16
CA ALA A 259 -33.99 4.99 18.29
C ALA A 259 -33.82 3.49 18.60
N MET A 260 -32.65 2.93 18.31
CA MET A 260 -32.31 1.52 18.58
C MET A 260 -31.53 1.35 19.91
N LEU A 261 -31.28 2.42 20.66
CA LEU A 261 -30.54 2.36 21.93
C LEU A 261 -31.32 1.53 22.98
N GLY A 262 -30.63 0.60 23.63
CA GLY A 262 -31.21 -0.30 24.64
C GLY A 262 -31.83 -1.58 24.09
N GLU A 263 -31.93 -1.72 22.76
CA GLU A 263 -32.41 -2.96 22.13
C GLU A 263 -31.50 -4.14 22.52
N PRO A 264 -32.07 -5.34 22.76
CA PRO A 264 -31.31 -6.49 23.27
C PRO A 264 -30.29 -7.01 22.26
N TYR A 265 -29.18 -7.48 22.79
CA TYR A 265 -28.19 -8.22 22.00
C TYR A 265 -28.68 -9.62 21.64
N GLY A 266 -28.38 -10.07 20.41
CA GLY A 266 -28.69 -11.43 20.00
C GLY A 266 -27.73 -11.85 18.87
N TRP A 267 -26.86 -12.82 19.17
CA TRP A 267 -25.94 -13.39 18.17
C TRP A 267 -26.71 -13.91 16.96
N GLY A 268 -26.27 -13.54 15.74
CA GLY A 268 -26.99 -13.90 14.53
C GLY A 268 -28.40 -13.33 14.38
N GLY A 269 -28.82 -12.40 15.25
CA GLY A 269 -30.18 -11.89 15.32
C GLY A 269 -31.12 -12.77 16.16
N ARG A 270 -30.58 -13.67 17.00
CA ARG A 270 -31.36 -14.60 17.85
C ARG A 270 -32.40 -13.85 18.68
N GLY A 271 -33.60 -14.38 18.71
CA GLY A 271 -34.71 -13.79 19.47
C GLY A 271 -35.16 -12.41 18.98
N GLY A 272 -34.81 -12.02 17.78
CA GLY A 272 -35.07 -10.69 17.22
C GLY A 272 -34.11 -9.60 17.70
N GLY A 273 -33.10 -9.94 18.53
CA GLY A 273 -32.07 -9.02 18.99
C GLY A 273 -31.06 -8.61 17.89
N TYR A 274 -30.10 -7.78 18.28
CA TYR A 274 -29.08 -7.25 17.39
C TYR A 274 -27.70 -7.76 17.80
N ASP A 275 -26.93 -8.35 16.88
CA ASP A 275 -25.47 -8.35 16.99
C ASP A 275 -24.88 -7.08 16.34
N CYS A 276 -23.57 -6.87 16.48
CA CYS A 276 -22.90 -5.66 16.02
C CYS A 276 -23.13 -5.33 14.53
N SER A 277 -23.10 -6.33 13.67
CA SER A 277 -23.28 -6.16 12.23
C SER A 277 -24.74 -6.10 11.81
N ARG A 278 -25.67 -6.78 12.53
CA ARG A 278 -27.12 -6.66 12.28
C ARG A 278 -27.64 -5.27 12.64
N PHE A 279 -27.15 -4.68 13.73
CA PHE A 279 -27.45 -3.30 14.11
C PHE A 279 -27.16 -2.34 12.96
N LEU A 280 -25.94 -2.39 12.40
CA LEU A 280 -25.55 -1.50 11.29
C LEU A 280 -26.29 -1.82 9.98
N LEU A 281 -26.51 -3.11 9.70
CA LEU A 281 -27.27 -3.53 8.52
C LEU A 281 -28.66 -2.91 8.51
N GLU A 282 -29.40 -2.98 9.62
CA GLU A 282 -30.74 -2.42 9.70
C GLU A 282 -30.76 -0.90 9.76
N LEU A 283 -29.83 -0.29 10.49
CA LEU A 283 -29.68 1.15 10.53
C LEU A 283 -29.48 1.75 9.14
N PHE A 284 -28.52 1.25 8.38
CA PHE A 284 -28.23 1.75 7.04
C PHE A 284 -29.24 1.31 6.00
N GLY A 285 -29.92 0.18 6.23
CA GLY A 285 -31.03 -0.29 5.42
C GLY A 285 -32.19 0.71 5.35
N LYS A 286 -32.46 1.49 6.43
CA LYS A 286 -33.45 2.56 6.46
C LYS A 286 -33.19 3.68 5.44
N PHE A 287 -31.93 3.85 5.02
CA PHE A 287 -31.53 4.79 3.96
C PHE A 287 -31.39 4.12 2.59
N GLY A 288 -31.70 2.81 2.52
CA GLY A 288 -31.52 2.04 1.29
C GLY A 288 -30.08 1.67 1.03
N ILE A 289 -29.21 1.69 2.03
CA ILE A 289 -27.82 1.25 1.94
C ILE A 289 -27.78 -0.19 2.45
N ASP A 290 -27.65 -1.13 1.52
CA ASP A 290 -27.58 -2.55 1.85
C ASP A 290 -26.15 -2.93 2.27
N LEU A 291 -25.91 -3.10 3.57
CA LEU A 291 -24.63 -3.58 4.09
C LEU A 291 -24.58 -5.13 4.09
N PRO A 292 -23.41 -5.74 3.93
CA PRO A 292 -23.22 -7.19 4.10
C PRO A 292 -23.55 -7.62 5.53
N ARG A 293 -23.89 -8.92 5.70
CA ARG A 293 -24.21 -9.44 7.04
C ARG A 293 -23.00 -9.54 7.99
N HIS A 294 -21.81 -9.85 7.44
CA HIS A 294 -20.62 -10.11 8.26
C HIS A 294 -19.82 -8.84 8.55
N SER A 295 -19.42 -8.62 9.82
CA SER A 295 -18.71 -7.39 10.26
C SER A 295 -17.43 -7.10 9.45
N ALA A 296 -16.61 -8.11 9.13
CA ALA A 296 -15.42 -7.91 8.33
C ALA A 296 -15.73 -7.50 6.87
N ARG A 297 -16.89 -7.89 6.34
CA ARG A 297 -17.35 -7.46 5.01
C ARG A 297 -17.95 -6.06 5.07
N GLN A 298 -18.65 -5.72 6.15
CA GLN A 298 -19.11 -4.33 6.39
C GLN A 298 -17.92 -3.37 6.48
N ALA A 299 -16.80 -3.80 7.02
CA ALA A 299 -15.57 -3.01 7.06
C ALA A 299 -15.03 -2.65 5.67
N MET A 300 -15.38 -3.42 4.64
CA MET A 300 -15.01 -3.15 3.24
C MET A 300 -16.13 -2.47 2.45
N ALA A 301 -17.33 -2.35 3.03
CA ALA A 301 -18.54 -1.85 2.38
C ALA A 301 -18.72 -0.33 2.47
N GLY A 302 -17.69 0.44 2.67
CA GLY A 302 -17.72 1.90 2.67
C GLY A 302 -17.57 2.50 1.27
N THR A 303 -17.80 3.80 1.17
CA THR A 303 -17.34 4.56 -0.01
C THR A 303 -15.81 4.58 -0.10
N PHE A 304 -15.15 4.42 1.05
CA PHE A 304 -13.74 4.05 1.19
C PHE A 304 -13.50 3.47 2.59
N SER A 305 -12.40 2.72 2.73
CA SER A 305 -11.95 2.16 4.00
C SER A 305 -10.46 2.43 4.21
N VAL A 306 -10.06 2.60 5.47
CA VAL A 306 -8.67 2.85 5.87
C VAL A 306 -8.23 1.74 6.80
N ASP A 307 -7.17 1.04 6.44
CA ASP A 307 -6.51 0.09 7.34
C ASP A 307 -5.70 0.85 8.39
N VAL A 308 -6.05 0.67 9.66
CA VAL A 308 -5.38 1.25 10.83
C VAL A 308 -4.81 0.19 11.76
N SER A 309 -4.69 -1.05 11.29
CA SER A 309 -4.19 -2.18 12.08
C SER A 309 -2.75 -1.97 12.57
N THR A 310 -1.97 -1.19 11.84
CA THR A 310 -0.57 -0.88 12.19
C THR A 310 -0.42 0.38 13.04
N VAL A 311 -1.53 1.04 13.40
CA VAL A 311 -1.54 2.24 14.22
C VAL A 311 -1.58 1.86 15.69
N GLU A 312 -0.45 1.93 16.38
CA GLU A 312 -0.35 1.61 17.81
C GLU A 312 -0.66 2.81 18.71
N ASP A 313 -0.40 4.02 18.24
CA ASP A 313 -0.60 5.24 19.03
C ASP A 313 -2.10 5.61 19.08
N ALA A 314 -2.66 5.66 20.30
CA ALA A 314 -4.07 5.96 20.51
C ALA A 314 -4.44 7.40 20.08
N ASN A 315 -3.54 8.35 20.27
CA ASN A 315 -3.81 9.75 19.86
C ASN A 315 -3.88 9.87 18.35
N GLU A 316 -3.02 9.10 17.65
CA GLU A 316 -3.06 9.08 16.21
C GLU A 316 -4.33 8.40 15.66
N LYS A 317 -4.78 7.29 16.30
CA LYS A 317 -6.10 6.71 15.95
C LYS A 317 -7.21 7.73 16.13
N ARG A 318 -7.18 8.53 17.21
CA ARG A 318 -8.16 9.61 17.43
C ARG A 318 -8.17 10.66 16.33
N LEU A 319 -6.98 11.12 15.90
CA LEU A 319 -6.89 12.09 14.80
C LEU A 319 -7.44 11.53 13.49
N LEU A 320 -7.22 10.24 13.22
CA LEU A 320 -7.81 9.57 12.04
C LEU A 320 -9.33 9.43 12.15
N LEU A 321 -9.86 9.13 13.34
CA LEU A 321 -11.29 9.09 13.60
C LEU A 321 -11.95 10.44 13.30
N GLU A 322 -11.37 11.52 13.78
CA GLU A 322 -11.85 12.89 13.52
C GLU A 322 -11.80 13.25 12.04
N ALA A 323 -10.69 12.90 11.35
CA ALA A 323 -10.56 13.13 9.93
C ALA A 323 -11.56 12.30 9.10
N ALA A 324 -11.83 11.06 9.49
CA ALA A 324 -12.84 10.21 8.86
C ALA A 324 -14.26 10.75 9.09
N ALA A 325 -14.57 11.20 10.31
CA ALA A 325 -15.88 11.75 10.68
C ALA A 325 -16.25 13.01 9.88
N ARG A 326 -15.28 13.84 9.51
CA ARG A 326 -15.51 15.00 8.63
C ARG A 326 -15.99 14.60 7.23
N ARG A 327 -15.71 13.38 6.80
CA ARG A 327 -16.03 12.90 5.44
C ARG A 327 -17.34 12.14 5.33
N GLY A 328 -17.82 11.53 6.42
CA GLY A 328 -19.04 10.73 6.40
C GLY A 328 -19.35 10.06 7.72
N ALA A 329 -20.30 9.14 7.68
CA ALA A 329 -20.55 8.19 8.78
C ALA A 329 -19.38 7.20 8.85
N VAL A 330 -18.85 6.94 10.03
CA VAL A 330 -17.66 6.10 10.23
C VAL A 330 -18.04 4.82 10.98
N LEU A 331 -17.69 3.68 10.37
CA LEU A 331 -17.78 2.37 11.00
C LEU A 331 -16.37 1.96 11.45
N LEU A 332 -16.28 1.47 12.68
CA LEU A 332 -15.03 1.04 13.32
C LEU A 332 -15.03 -0.48 13.46
N GLN A 333 -14.09 -1.17 12.84
CA GLN A 333 -14.02 -2.61 12.85
C GLN A 333 -12.73 -3.11 13.49
N PHE A 334 -12.82 -4.19 14.25
CA PHE A 334 -11.75 -5.11 14.62
C PHE A 334 -12.23 -6.57 14.52
N PRO A 335 -11.35 -7.59 14.48
CA PRO A 335 -11.75 -8.98 14.31
C PRO A 335 -12.86 -9.39 15.26
N GLY A 336 -14.03 -9.72 14.71
CA GLY A 336 -15.23 -10.16 15.42
C GLY A 336 -16.20 -9.05 15.82
N HIS A 337 -15.92 -7.76 15.57
CA HIS A 337 -16.79 -6.67 16.00
C HIS A 337 -16.78 -5.46 15.07
N ILE A 338 -17.88 -4.69 15.05
CA ILE A 338 -18.01 -3.44 14.30
C ILE A 338 -18.94 -2.46 15.04
N MET A 339 -18.65 -1.15 14.96
CA MET A 339 -19.31 -0.09 15.71
C MET A 339 -19.57 1.14 14.82
N LEU A 340 -20.57 1.95 15.17
CA LEU A 340 -20.78 3.28 14.61
C LEU A 340 -20.03 4.32 15.46
N TYR A 341 -19.11 5.05 14.89
CA TYR A 341 -18.43 6.16 15.57
C TYR A 341 -19.37 7.36 15.71
N LEU A 342 -19.52 7.88 16.94
CA LEU A 342 -20.38 9.03 17.23
C LEU A 342 -19.62 10.36 17.16
N GLY A 343 -18.34 10.35 17.48
CA GLY A 343 -17.54 11.55 17.63
C GLY A 343 -16.75 11.58 18.94
N THR A 344 -16.22 12.74 19.28
CA THR A 344 -15.45 12.99 20.50
C THR A 344 -16.25 13.90 21.42
N THR A 345 -16.33 13.56 22.72
CA THR A 345 -16.97 14.41 23.74
C THR A 345 -16.23 15.73 23.93
N GLU A 346 -16.75 16.67 24.67
CA GLU A 346 -16.07 17.92 25.05
C GLU A 346 -14.75 17.65 25.79
N ALA A 347 -14.68 16.57 26.55
CA ALA A 347 -13.47 16.15 27.26
C ALA A 347 -12.44 15.43 26.34
N GLY A 348 -12.68 15.33 25.03
CA GLY A 348 -11.79 14.68 24.07
C GLY A 348 -11.87 13.15 24.09
N VAL A 349 -12.94 12.55 24.61
CA VAL A 349 -13.11 11.10 24.70
C VAL A 349 -13.86 10.59 23.45
N PRO A 350 -13.29 9.70 22.63
CA PRO A 350 -13.96 9.14 21.46
C PRO A 350 -15.02 8.11 21.87
N MET A 351 -16.21 8.21 21.28
CA MET A 351 -17.38 7.39 21.63
C MET A 351 -17.93 6.65 20.41
N ALA A 352 -18.53 5.47 20.64
CA ALA A 352 -19.23 4.69 19.63
C ALA A 352 -20.57 4.18 20.14
N LEU A 353 -21.49 3.90 19.19
CA LEU A 353 -22.76 3.20 19.43
C LEU A 353 -22.72 1.85 18.73
N HIS A 354 -22.99 0.78 19.45
CA HIS A 354 -22.97 -0.58 18.92
C HIS A 354 -23.77 -1.57 19.77
N ALA A 355 -24.18 -2.68 19.15
CA ALA A 355 -24.69 -3.84 19.84
C ALA A 355 -23.52 -4.73 20.26
N PHE A 356 -23.37 -5.01 21.54
CA PHE A 356 -22.34 -5.88 22.07
C PHE A 356 -22.74 -6.61 23.34
N SER A 357 -22.13 -7.79 23.56
CA SER A 357 -22.47 -8.63 24.70
C SER A 357 -21.63 -8.32 25.94
N GLU A 358 -20.30 -8.11 25.76
CA GLU A 358 -19.38 -8.11 26.90
C GLU A 358 -18.09 -7.33 26.68
N PHE A 359 -17.43 -6.98 27.79
CA PHE A 359 -16.06 -6.50 27.82
C PHE A 359 -15.34 -7.01 29.08
N LEU A 360 -14.00 -7.03 29.05
CA LEU A 360 -13.18 -7.47 30.18
C LEU A 360 -12.71 -6.29 31.02
N THR A 361 -12.63 -6.50 32.35
CA THR A 361 -11.90 -5.61 33.26
C THR A 361 -10.93 -6.41 34.12
N PRO A 362 -9.67 -5.96 34.28
CA PRO A 362 -8.73 -6.61 35.18
C PRO A 362 -9.16 -6.42 36.63
N CYS A 363 -8.90 -7.42 37.48
CA CYS A 363 -9.08 -7.32 38.91
C CYS A 363 -7.78 -6.88 39.59
N GLU A 364 -7.81 -5.82 40.37
CA GLU A 364 -6.63 -5.24 41.02
C GLU A 364 -5.82 -6.28 41.82
N GLY A 365 -4.52 -6.32 41.59
CA GLY A 365 -3.58 -7.17 42.32
C GLY A 365 -3.67 -8.66 42.03
N THR A 366 -4.34 -9.06 40.96
CA THR A 366 -4.51 -10.46 40.53
C THR A 366 -4.34 -10.59 39.03
N ASP A 367 -4.14 -11.83 38.56
CA ASP A 367 -4.15 -12.17 37.13
C ASP A 367 -5.56 -12.50 36.60
N PHE A 368 -6.60 -12.32 37.41
CA PHE A 368 -7.97 -12.58 37.01
C PHE A 368 -8.63 -11.37 36.37
N GLU A 369 -9.61 -11.63 35.52
CA GLU A 369 -10.44 -10.62 34.84
C GLU A 369 -11.93 -10.94 35.03
N THR A 370 -12.74 -9.91 35.11
CA THR A 370 -14.21 -10.04 35.17
C THR A 370 -14.77 -9.82 33.76
N VAL A 371 -15.62 -10.72 33.30
CA VAL A 371 -16.48 -10.53 32.12
C VAL A 371 -17.67 -9.66 32.53
N ASN A 372 -17.73 -8.46 31.96
CA ASN A 372 -18.86 -7.55 32.18
C ASN A 372 -19.87 -7.71 31.05
N ARG A 373 -21.05 -8.21 31.35
CA ARG A 373 -22.15 -8.41 30.38
C ARG A 373 -22.96 -7.13 30.25
N VAL A 374 -23.19 -6.68 29.04
CA VAL A 374 -23.99 -5.51 28.66
C VAL A 374 -25.23 -5.94 27.89
N ASP A 375 -25.10 -6.84 26.94
CA ASP A 375 -26.14 -7.55 26.17
C ASP A 375 -27.21 -6.63 25.54
N ARG A 376 -26.81 -5.48 25.02
CA ARG A 376 -27.71 -4.52 24.34
C ARG A 376 -26.96 -3.59 23.35
N VAL A 377 -27.75 -2.80 22.63
CA VAL A 377 -27.23 -1.64 21.89
C VAL A 377 -26.91 -0.53 22.87
N GLU A 378 -25.67 -0.09 22.96
CA GLU A 378 -25.26 0.91 23.96
C GLU A 378 -24.15 1.84 23.45
N VAL A 379 -24.05 3.02 24.05
CA VAL A 379 -22.95 3.97 23.84
C VAL A 379 -21.77 3.55 24.71
N THR A 380 -20.59 3.55 24.14
CA THR A 380 -19.35 3.22 24.85
C THR A 380 -18.25 4.24 24.57
N ASP A 381 -17.43 4.47 25.58
CA ASP A 381 -16.11 5.04 25.44
C ASP A 381 -15.19 3.99 24.80
N LEU A 382 -14.39 4.40 23.79
CA LEU A 382 -13.47 3.49 23.11
C LEU A 382 -12.27 3.06 23.97
N SER A 383 -12.06 3.60 25.17
CA SER A 383 -11.09 3.10 26.15
C SER A 383 -11.64 1.89 26.95
N LEU A 384 -12.87 1.49 26.73
CA LEU A 384 -13.48 0.35 27.42
C LEU A 384 -12.67 -0.92 27.21
N GLY A 385 -12.35 -1.64 28.30
CA GLY A 385 -11.47 -2.81 28.29
C GLY A 385 -9.98 -2.47 28.50
N GLU A 386 -9.64 -1.22 28.80
CA GLU A 386 -8.25 -0.82 29.07
C GLU A 386 -7.65 -1.62 30.24
N GLY A 387 -6.40 -2.07 30.06
CA GLY A 387 -5.67 -2.91 31.04
C GLY A 387 -6.02 -4.39 31.00
N SER A 388 -7.06 -4.80 30.24
CA SER A 388 -7.41 -6.22 30.10
C SER A 388 -6.50 -6.94 29.09
N THR A 389 -6.55 -8.27 29.10
CA THR A 389 -5.83 -9.12 28.14
C THR A 389 -6.28 -8.88 26.69
N ARG A 390 -7.54 -8.42 26.49
CA ARG A 390 -8.08 -8.06 25.16
C ARG A 390 -7.72 -6.64 24.75
N THR A 391 -7.17 -5.79 25.59
CA THR A 391 -6.93 -4.37 25.41
C THR A 391 -8.21 -3.54 25.20
N ASP A 392 -8.10 -2.21 25.11
CA ASP A 392 -9.23 -1.32 24.85
C ASP A 392 -9.73 -1.37 23.39
N PHE A 393 -10.97 -0.93 23.17
CA PHE A 393 -11.57 -0.94 21.85
C PHE A 393 -10.81 -0.08 20.85
N LEU A 394 -10.29 1.10 21.25
CA LEU A 394 -9.56 1.99 20.36
C LEU A 394 -8.31 1.35 19.79
N ARG A 395 -7.52 0.66 20.64
CA ARG A 395 -6.31 -0.04 20.19
C ARG A 395 -6.62 -1.22 19.27
N ARG A 396 -7.74 -1.90 19.51
CA ARG A 396 -8.20 -3.07 18.72
C ARG A 396 -8.67 -2.71 17.32
N ILE A 397 -9.12 -1.47 17.05
CA ILE A 397 -9.62 -1.06 15.72
C ILE A 397 -8.55 -1.32 14.67
N THR A 398 -8.90 -2.10 13.66
CA THR A 398 -8.08 -2.43 12.50
C THR A 398 -8.50 -1.69 11.24
N THR A 399 -9.79 -1.36 11.11
CA THR A 399 -10.34 -0.72 9.92
C THR A 399 -11.32 0.40 10.29
N MET A 400 -11.19 1.53 9.63
CA MET A 400 -12.14 2.63 9.63
C MET A 400 -12.81 2.70 8.27
N THR A 401 -14.12 2.52 8.22
CA THR A 401 -14.92 2.50 7.00
C THR A 401 -15.80 3.72 6.96
N VAL A 402 -15.77 4.47 5.87
CA VAL A 402 -16.53 5.72 5.73
C VAL A 402 -17.64 5.55 4.70
N LEU A 403 -18.85 5.90 5.08
CA LEU A 403 -20.02 6.05 4.23
C LEU A 403 -20.30 7.54 4.06
N GLY A 404 -19.86 8.11 2.94
CA GLY A 404 -19.93 9.54 2.71
C GLY A 404 -19.25 9.95 1.40
N ARG A 405 -18.78 11.17 1.34
CA ARG A 405 -18.03 11.64 0.18
C ARG A 405 -16.72 10.85 0.09
N PRO A 406 -16.46 10.14 -1.01
CA PRO A 406 -15.15 9.55 -1.22
C PRO A 406 -14.10 10.67 -1.07
N PRO A 407 -12.85 10.35 -0.67
CA PRO A 407 -11.78 11.30 -0.85
C PRO A 407 -11.82 11.71 -2.31
N GLY A 408 -12.18 12.98 -2.57
CA GLY A 408 -12.17 13.52 -3.94
C GLY A 408 -10.78 13.28 -4.51
N PRO A 409 -10.60 13.24 -5.82
CA PRO A 409 -9.32 13.64 -6.38
C PRO A 409 -8.98 14.94 -5.63
N ALA A 410 -7.75 15.03 -5.12
CA ALA A 410 -7.31 16.27 -4.51
C ALA A 410 -7.91 17.38 -5.34
N LEU A 411 -8.77 18.21 -4.73
CA LEU A 411 -9.46 19.26 -5.44
C LEU A 411 -8.38 20.10 -6.11
N VAL A 412 -8.06 19.77 -7.35
CA VAL A 412 -7.33 20.65 -8.22
C VAL A 412 -8.27 21.82 -8.40
N ALA A 413 -7.92 22.88 -7.75
CA ALA A 413 -8.30 24.25 -8.00
C ALA A 413 -9.66 24.44 -8.69
N ASP A 414 -10.76 24.50 -7.92
CA ASP A 414 -11.85 25.48 -8.13
C ASP A 414 -12.83 25.47 -6.94
N ALA A 415 -12.31 25.35 -5.73
CA ALA A 415 -12.95 25.94 -4.59
C ALA A 415 -11.91 26.87 -3.98
N THR A 416 -12.12 28.16 -4.13
CA THR A 416 -11.63 29.14 -3.17
C THR A 416 -12.18 28.71 -1.80
N ILE A 417 -11.52 27.72 -1.18
CA ILE A 417 -11.58 27.51 0.24
C ILE A 417 -10.97 28.81 0.76
N ARG A 418 -11.82 29.71 1.26
CA ARG A 418 -11.31 30.77 2.13
C ARG A 418 -10.58 30.01 3.23
N PRO A 419 -9.26 30.16 3.37
CA PRO A 419 -8.53 29.50 4.43
C PRO A 419 -9.22 29.90 5.73
N SER A 420 -9.58 28.93 6.56
CA SER A 420 -9.88 29.18 7.96
C SER A 420 -8.70 29.99 8.51
N ALA A 421 -8.98 31.00 9.33
CA ALA A 421 -7.92 31.84 9.87
C ALA A 421 -6.80 30.95 10.41
N PRO A 422 -5.52 31.23 10.09
CA PRO A 422 -4.42 30.35 10.48
C PRO A 422 -4.40 30.20 12.00
N VAL A 423 -4.25 28.97 12.48
CA VAL A 423 -4.16 28.64 13.90
C VAL A 423 -3.01 29.45 14.50
N SER A 424 -3.30 30.24 15.51
CA SER A 424 -2.28 31.04 16.20
C SER A 424 -1.17 30.14 16.77
N PRO A 425 0.10 30.59 16.75
CA PRO A 425 1.18 29.86 17.38
C PRO A 425 0.86 29.58 18.85
N PRO A 426 1.09 28.36 19.35
CA PRO A 426 0.84 28.05 20.75
C PRO A 426 1.73 28.90 21.68
N ASP A 427 1.21 29.36 22.80
CA ASP A 427 1.97 30.10 23.82
C ASP A 427 3.10 29.28 24.46
N GLY A 428 3.03 27.96 24.36
CA GLY A 428 3.95 26.99 24.91
C GLY A 428 5.12 26.62 23.98
N ARG A 429 5.75 25.47 24.25
CA ARG A 429 6.85 24.93 23.47
C ARG A 429 6.33 24.38 22.14
N CYS A 430 6.90 24.82 21.02
CA CYS A 430 6.70 24.16 19.72
C CYS A 430 7.44 22.81 19.72
N THR A 431 6.74 21.75 19.38
CA THR A 431 7.32 20.40 19.25
C THR A 431 6.76 19.72 18.03
N ASP A 432 7.64 19.03 17.28
CA ASP A 432 7.21 18.09 16.27
C ASP A 432 6.60 16.85 16.94
N SER A 433 5.61 16.26 16.30
CA SER A 433 5.21 14.91 16.65
C SER A 433 6.20 13.91 16.05
N LYS A 434 6.25 12.67 16.56
CA LYS A 434 7.13 11.62 16.00
C LYS A 434 6.88 11.32 14.51
N ARG A 435 5.77 11.79 13.95
CA ARG A 435 5.28 11.43 12.61
C ARG A 435 4.99 12.61 11.70
N VAL A 436 4.90 13.82 12.27
CA VAL A 436 4.75 15.07 11.55
C VAL A 436 5.87 15.99 12.00
N ALA A 437 6.66 16.45 11.06
CA ALA A 437 7.79 17.34 11.33
C ALA A 437 7.85 18.47 10.32
N ILE A 438 8.38 19.59 10.77
CA ILE A 438 8.64 20.77 9.95
C ILE A 438 10.14 20.84 9.68
N PHE A 439 10.49 21.12 8.44
CA PHE A 439 11.85 21.36 7.97
C PHE A 439 11.93 22.72 7.29
N ARG A 440 13.11 23.29 7.22
CA ARG A 440 13.36 24.54 6.50
C ARG A 440 14.60 24.44 5.62
N SER A 441 14.58 25.14 4.50
CA SER A 441 15.69 25.28 3.57
C SER A 441 15.83 26.76 3.17
N PRO A 442 16.98 27.42 3.45
CA PRO A 442 18.18 26.88 4.05
C PRO A 442 18.04 26.57 5.55
N LEU A 443 18.93 25.71 6.07
CA LEU A 443 18.95 25.31 7.49
C LEU A 443 19.12 26.53 8.43
N ARG A 444 19.91 27.51 8.01
CA ARG A 444 20.14 28.77 8.71
C ARG A 444 19.71 29.91 7.78
N PRO A 445 18.41 30.28 7.80
CA PRO A 445 17.89 31.29 6.90
C PRO A 445 18.41 32.68 7.23
N ASP A 446 18.63 33.45 6.18
CA ASP A 446 18.97 34.89 6.25
C ASP A 446 18.07 35.72 5.30
N ALA A 447 18.03 37.01 5.49
CA ALA A 447 17.14 37.89 4.74
C ALA A 447 17.50 38.04 3.25
N SER A 448 18.68 37.61 2.82
CA SER A 448 19.15 37.75 1.43
C SER A 448 18.71 36.58 0.51
N ARG A 449 18.04 35.57 1.05
CA ARG A 449 17.71 34.35 0.33
C ARG A 449 16.28 33.91 0.58
N PRO A 450 15.61 33.32 -0.41
CA PRO A 450 14.30 32.71 -0.18
C PRO A 450 14.36 31.62 0.88
N LEU A 451 13.30 31.58 1.70
CA LEU A 451 13.08 30.59 2.74
C LEU A 451 11.97 29.64 2.32
N ARG A 452 12.28 28.36 2.23
CA ARG A 452 11.30 27.29 2.05
C ARG A 452 11.05 26.59 3.39
N VAL A 453 9.78 26.36 3.72
CA VAL A 453 9.38 25.60 4.90
C VAL A 453 8.55 24.42 4.42
N ILE A 454 8.87 23.22 4.92
CA ILE A 454 8.30 21.95 4.49
C ILE A 454 7.73 21.22 5.70
N ALA A 455 6.44 20.91 5.70
CA ALA A 455 5.83 20.00 6.67
C ALA A 455 5.67 18.63 6.01
N SER A 456 6.15 17.56 6.68
CA SER A 456 6.05 16.20 6.20
C SER A 456 5.33 15.32 7.22
N SER A 457 4.34 14.57 6.76
CA SER A 457 3.49 13.68 7.54
C SER A 457 3.49 12.27 6.93
N GLU A 458 3.59 11.25 7.76
CA GLU A 458 3.47 9.86 7.32
C GLU A 458 2.04 9.52 6.86
N ARG A 459 1.07 10.32 7.25
CA ARG A 459 -0.35 10.17 6.95
C ARG A 459 -0.90 11.39 6.26
N ASN A 460 -1.99 11.16 5.51
CA ASN A 460 -2.68 12.26 4.88
C ASN A 460 -3.20 13.23 5.94
N PRO A 461 -2.66 14.45 6.02
CA PRO A 461 -3.07 15.44 7.01
C PRO A 461 -4.40 16.15 6.63
N GLY A 462 -5.14 15.60 5.66
CA GLY A 462 -6.43 16.15 5.24
C GLY A 462 -6.31 17.53 4.60
N ALA A 463 -7.11 18.47 5.08
CA ALA A 463 -7.10 19.87 4.64
C ALA A 463 -6.07 20.74 5.37
N ALA A 464 -5.13 20.12 6.10
CA ALA A 464 -4.12 20.85 6.87
C ALA A 464 -3.38 21.88 6.01
N THR A 465 -3.04 23.02 6.62
CA THR A 465 -2.28 24.10 5.99
C THR A 465 -0.97 24.31 6.72
N LEU A 466 0.00 24.88 6.01
CA LEU A 466 1.27 25.31 6.58
C LEU A 466 1.32 26.83 6.59
N ALA A 467 1.25 27.45 7.76
CA ALA A 467 1.28 28.91 7.94
C ALA A 467 2.62 29.38 8.52
N LEU A 468 3.09 30.53 8.06
CA LEU A 468 4.25 31.22 8.61
C LEU A 468 3.81 32.49 9.34
N PHE A 469 4.29 32.63 10.55
CA PHE A 469 4.10 33.84 11.39
C PHE A 469 5.41 34.61 11.46
N GLY A 470 5.36 35.87 11.02
CA GLY A 470 6.51 36.74 10.96
C GLY A 470 6.97 37.27 12.33
N PRO A 471 8.02 38.07 12.38
CA PRO A 471 8.58 38.60 13.61
C PRO A 471 7.59 39.44 14.45
N ASN A 472 6.59 40.07 13.81
CA ASN A 472 5.56 40.89 14.46
C ASN A 472 4.29 40.08 14.80
N GLY A 473 4.31 38.73 14.56
CA GLY A 473 3.18 37.83 14.81
C GLY A 473 2.11 37.82 13.69
N GLU A 474 2.36 38.49 12.58
CA GLU A 474 1.50 38.45 11.39
C GLU A 474 1.56 37.11 10.71
N ALA A 475 0.40 36.55 10.33
CA ALA A 475 0.30 35.37 9.51
C ALA A 475 0.45 35.74 8.03
N LEU A 476 1.31 35.04 7.30
CA LEU A 476 1.50 35.24 5.87
C LEU A 476 0.64 34.29 5.05
N GLU A 477 -0.08 34.79 4.07
CA GLU A 477 -0.74 34.01 3.04
C GLU A 477 0.27 33.64 1.96
N LEU A 478 0.66 32.36 1.91
CA LEU A 478 1.62 31.81 0.97
C LEU A 478 0.99 30.71 0.15
N GLU A 479 1.44 30.56 -1.09
CA GLU A 479 1.03 29.47 -1.95
C GLU A 479 1.41 28.12 -1.33
N GLN A 480 0.45 27.21 -1.28
CA GLN A 480 0.62 25.86 -0.71
C GLN A 480 0.96 24.85 -1.81
N HIS A 481 2.15 24.32 -1.76
CA HIS A 481 2.55 23.20 -2.64
C HIS A 481 2.32 21.87 -1.92
N VAL A 482 1.60 20.95 -2.56
CA VAL A 482 1.17 19.67 -1.95
C VAL A 482 1.80 18.49 -2.67
N LEU A 483 2.32 17.53 -1.91
CA LEU A 483 2.78 16.23 -2.38
C LEU A 483 1.79 15.15 -1.92
N ASP A 484 1.38 14.29 -2.85
CA ASP A 484 0.23 13.39 -2.70
C ASP A 484 0.50 12.16 -1.81
N GLY A 485 1.78 11.88 -1.52
CA GLY A 485 2.22 10.83 -0.60
C GLY A 485 1.78 9.40 -0.93
N PRO A 486 2.03 8.43 -0.01
CA PRO A 486 2.73 8.57 1.28
C PRO A 486 4.26 8.65 1.14
N PRO A 487 4.95 9.42 2.02
CA PRO A 487 4.43 10.35 3.00
C PRO A 487 3.88 11.61 2.36
N TYR A 488 2.91 12.21 3.01
CA TYR A 488 2.25 13.44 2.55
C TYR A 488 3.04 14.65 3.01
N SER A 489 3.27 15.60 2.11
CA SER A 489 4.05 16.79 2.46
C SER A 489 3.41 18.06 1.88
N ARG A 490 3.65 19.16 2.55
CA ARG A 490 3.31 20.51 2.09
C ARG A 490 4.50 21.41 2.25
N TRP A 491 4.68 22.32 1.32
CA TRP A 491 5.70 23.32 1.47
C TRP A 491 5.23 24.68 0.97
N VAL A 492 5.82 25.72 1.56
CA VAL A 492 5.62 27.11 1.19
C VAL A 492 6.97 27.77 0.99
N GLU A 493 7.01 28.80 0.17
CA GLU A 493 8.24 29.56 -0.05
C GLU A 493 7.99 31.05 0.20
N LEU A 494 8.87 31.67 0.98
CA LEU A 494 8.91 33.08 1.22
C LEU A 494 10.16 33.67 0.51
N PRO A 495 9.98 34.45 -0.58
CA PRO A 495 11.10 34.94 -1.39
C PRO A 495 12.05 35.85 -0.63
N GLU A 496 11.51 36.73 0.24
CA GLU A 496 12.25 37.74 0.98
C GLU A 496 11.86 37.70 2.46
N PRO A 497 12.46 36.81 3.26
CA PRO A 497 12.13 36.73 4.68
C PRO A 497 12.73 37.90 5.46
N SER A 498 11.94 38.56 6.30
CA SER A 498 12.43 39.60 7.20
C SER A 498 13.29 39.01 8.31
N PRO A 499 14.36 39.73 8.75
CA PRO A 499 15.13 39.31 9.92
C PRO A 499 14.28 39.23 11.18
N GLY A 500 14.51 38.26 12.04
CA GLY A 500 13.79 38.13 13.29
C GLY A 500 13.35 36.72 13.61
N ARG A 501 12.44 36.59 14.58
CA ARG A 501 11.94 35.30 15.06
C ARG A 501 10.66 34.90 14.31
N TRP A 502 10.65 33.75 13.74
CA TRP A 502 9.56 33.19 12.96
C TRP A 502 8.97 31.95 13.62
N THR A 503 7.69 31.69 13.34
CA THR A 503 7.04 30.44 13.74
C THR A 503 6.33 29.82 12.53
N ALA A 504 6.64 28.59 12.21
CA ALA A 504 5.88 27.77 11.25
C ALA A 504 4.87 26.91 12.01
N VAL A 505 3.66 26.85 11.53
CA VAL A 505 2.55 26.09 12.12
C VAL A 505 1.90 25.24 11.04
N HIS A 506 1.88 23.93 11.26
CA HIS A 506 1.13 23.00 10.42
C HIS A 506 -0.10 22.53 11.20
N ALA A 507 -1.29 22.81 10.69
CA ALA A 507 -2.54 22.56 11.40
C ALA A 507 -3.64 22.14 10.44
N ASP A 508 -4.57 21.28 10.92
CA ASP A 508 -5.80 20.90 10.25
C ASP A 508 -6.99 21.51 11.01
N GLY A 509 -7.61 22.53 10.46
CA GLY A 509 -8.55 23.39 11.20
C GLY A 509 -7.86 23.94 12.45
N ASP A 510 -8.45 23.75 13.63
CA ASP A 510 -7.88 24.19 14.91
C ASP A 510 -6.87 23.19 15.51
N ALA A 511 -6.68 22.02 14.90
CA ALA A 511 -5.80 20.99 15.40
C ALA A 511 -4.35 21.24 14.97
N LEU A 512 -3.49 21.57 15.94
CA LEU A 512 -2.05 21.71 15.73
C LEU A 512 -1.42 20.34 15.49
N LEU A 513 -0.84 20.12 14.30
CA LEU A 513 -0.14 18.88 13.94
C LEU A 513 1.36 18.96 14.24
N ALA A 514 2.00 20.11 13.95
CA ALA A 514 3.40 20.37 14.25
C ALA A 514 3.64 21.89 14.26
N CYS A 515 4.65 22.35 15.01
CA CYS A 515 5.14 23.71 14.90
C CYS A 515 6.66 23.80 15.12
N GLU A 516 7.29 24.76 14.46
CA GLU A 516 8.71 25.06 14.61
C GLU A 516 8.96 26.57 14.78
N ARG A 517 9.85 26.94 15.71
CA ARG A 517 10.33 28.30 15.89
C ARG A 517 11.77 28.40 15.46
N PHE A 518 12.07 29.39 14.65
CA PHE A 518 13.41 29.64 14.13
C PHE A 518 13.68 31.13 14.01
N SER A 519 14.92 31.47 13.71
CA SER A 519 15.34 32.87 13.49
C SER A 519 15.90 33.02 12.09
N VAL A 520 15.55 34.11 11.43
CA VAL A 520 16.12 34.60 10.17
C VAL A 520 17.16 35.66 10.52
N ALA A 521 18.39 35.49 10.05
CA ALA A 521 19.48 36.44 10.26
C ALA A 521 19.40 37.64 9.28
N GLU A 522 20.01 38.79 9.62
CA GLU A 522 20.12 39.94 8.69
C GLU A 522 21.03 39.64 7.50
N ALA A 523 22.10 38.89 7.73
CA ALA A 523 23.12 38.56 6.75
C ALA A 523 23.53 37.07 6.84
N PRO A 524 24.07 36.53 5.74
CA PRO A 524 24.57 35.16 5.71
C PRO A 524 25.64 34.89 6.76
N ALA A 525 25.60 33.72 7.37
CA ALA A 525 26.66 33.30 8.27
C ALA A 525 27.99 33.19 7.53
N PRO A 526 29.11 33.58 8.13
CA PRO A 526 30.43 33.49 7.51
C PRO A 526 30.74 32.00 7.17
N THR A 527 31.16 31.76 5.92
CA THR A 527 31.58 30.45 5.46
C THR A 527 32.92 30.09 6.07
N THR A 528 32.97 29.06 6.88
CA THR A 528 34.21 28.51 7.38
C THR A 528 34.85 27.63 6.29
N SER A 529 35.98 28.11 5.74
CA SER A 529 36.78 27.25 4.83
C SER A 529 37.37 26.11 5.63
N ARG A 530 37.18 24.90 5.20
CA ARG A 530 37.75 23.70 5.80
C ARG A 530 39.21 23.55 5.31
N SER A 531 40.15 23.36 6.21
CA SER A 531 41.58 23.32 5.89
C SER A 531 42.31 22.07 6.37
N ALA A 532 41.66 20.99 6.76
CA ALA A 532 42.30 19.76 7.22
C ALA A 532 41.65 18.49 6.66
N SER A 533 42.43 17.44 6.41
CA SER A 533 41.91 16.11 6.07
C SER A 533 40.92 15.62 7.12
N GLY A 534 39.83 15.01 6.70
CA GLY A 534 38.77 14.52 7.60
C GLY A 534 37.64 13.82 6.85
N PRO A 535 36.52 13.50 7.55
CA PRO A 535 35.38 12.81 6.96
C PRO A 535 34.83 13.58 5.75
N ALA A 536 34.19 12.91 4.81
CA ALA A 536 33.57 13.58 3.65
C ALA A 536 32.55 14.65 4.11
N TRP A 537 31.79 14.33 5.16
CA TRP A 537 31.04 15.33 5.96
C TRP A 537 30.94 14.85 7.41
N PRO A 538 30.84 15.75 8.39
CA PRO A 538 30.61 15.41 9.78
C PRO A 538 29.20 14.93 9.97
N VAL A 539 28.96 14.05 10.94
CA VAL A 539 27.61 13.63 11.36
C VAL A 539 27.15 14.54 12.50
N GLU A 540 26.05 15.26 12.26
CA GLU A 540 25.45 16.21 13.23
C GLU A 540 24.02 15.78 13.62
N ALA A 541 23.42 14.84 12.88
CA ALA A 541 22.07 14.34 13.08
C ALA A 541 21.99 12.82 12.82
N SER A 542 20.88 12.20 13.17
CA SER A 542 20.61 10.78 12.93
C SER A 542 19.37 10.58 12.05
N TRP A 543 19.33 9.46 11.35
CA TRP A 543 18.12 9.05 10.63
C TRP A 543 16.99 8.81 11.63
N SER A 544 15.88 9.46 11.40
CA SER A 544 14.64 9.36 12.15
C SER A 544 13.49 9.10 11.17
N ARG A 545 12.32 8.75 11.69
CA ARG A 545 11.11 8.63 10.87
C ARG A 545 10.78 9.93 10.13
N ALA A 546 10.97 11.06 10.77
CA ALA A 546 10.77 12.38 10.17
C ALA A 546 11.73 12.66 9.00
N THR A 547 13.03 12.37 9.19
CA THR A 547 14.03 12.54 8.11
C THR A 547 13.81 11.57 6.96
N GLU A 548 13.31 10.35 7.23
CA GLU A 548 12.90 9.40 6.18
C GLU A 548 11.67 9.88 5.40
N ASN A 549 10.72 10.53 6.06
CA ASN A 549 9.57 11.15 5.39
C ASN A 549 10.02 12.33 4.54
N PHE A 550 10.92 13.14 5.04
CA PHE A 550 11.49 14.26 4.28
C PHE A 550 12.32 13.78 3.08
N TYR A 551 13.07 12.67 3.23
CA TYR A 551 13.75 12.04 2.09
C TYR A 551 12.75 11.63 0.99
N SER A 552 11.64 11.03 1.36
CA SER A 552 10.61 10.66 0.39
C SER A 552 9.97 11.89 -0.28
N ALA A 553 9.70 12.97 0.48
CA ALA A 553 9.20 14.22 -0.08
C ALA A 553 10.20 14.89 -1.03
N PHE A 554 11.49 14.85 -0.70
CA PHE A 554 12.57 15.31 -1.57
C PHE A 554 12.60 14.55 -2.90
N ILE A 555 12.52 13.23 -2.87
CA ILE A 555 12.49 12.39 -4.07
C ILE A 555 11.24 12.67 -4.91
N GLU A 556 10.06 12.77 -4.28
CA GLU A 556 8.81 13.05 -4.99
C GLU A 556 8.84 14.40 -5.72
N GLN A 557 9.32 15.44 -5.02
CA GLN A 557 9.43 16.78 -5.63
C GLN A 557 10.50 16.83 -6.72
N LEU A 558 11.63 16.16 -6.53
CA LEU A 558 12.75 16.18 -7.49
C LEU A 558 12.34 15.66 -8.86
N PHE A 559 11.53 14.60 -8.90
CA PHE A 559 11.07 13.95 -10.13
C PHE A 559 9.63 14.34 -10.53
N ARG A 560 9.09 15.42 -9.97
CA ARG A 560 7.73 15.84 -10.23
C ARG A 560 7.59 16.52 -11.58
N GLU A 561 6.77 15.92 -12.46
CA GLU A 561 6.31 16.46 -13.73
C GLU A 561 4.87 16.03 -13.99
N PRO A 562 4.16 16.66 -14.90
CA PRO A 562 2.89 16.14 -15.42
C PRO A 562 3.04 14.68 -15.85
N LEU A 563 1.98 13.90 -15.72
CA LEU A 563 2.03 12.47 -16.04
C LEU A 563 2.22 12.20 -17.54
N ASP A 564 1.75 13.13 -18.37
CA ASP A 564 1.80 13.02 -19.82
C ASP A 564 3.14 13.48 -20.41
N ASP A 565 4.02 14.08 -19.60
CA ASP A 565 5.35 14.46 -20.03
C ASP A 565 6.31 13.28 -19.95
N ASP A 566 6.99 13.00 -21.05
CA ASP A 566 8.12 12.06 -21.08
C ASP A 566 9.36 12.76 -20.52
N ALA A 567 9.38 12.90 -19.19
CA ALA A 567 10.41 13.64 -18.50
C ALA A 567 11.72 12.86 -18.47
N THR A 568 12.66 13.30 -19.26
CA THR A 568 14.04 12.81 -19.32
C THR A 568 14.98 14.00 -19.20
N TRP A 569 16.03 13.86 -18.38
CA TRP A 569 17.01 14.91 -18.13
C TRP A 569 18.41 14.43 -18.54
N PRO A 570 19.28 15.34 -19.01
CA PRO A 570 20.63 14.96 -19.44
C PRO A 570 21.45 14.28 -18.36
N ASN A 571 21.28 14.68 -17.10
CA ASN A 571 21.95 14.09 -15.93
C ASN A 571 21.26 14.50 -14.61
N LEU A 572 21.70 13.91 -13.49
CA LEU A 572 21.19 14.24 -12.17
C LEU A 572 21.55 15.67 -11.74
N GLN A 573 22.67 16.23 -12.22
CA GLN A 573 23.06 17.60 -11.92
C GLN A 573 22.02 18.62 -12.37
N THR A 574 21.38 18.38 -13.51
CA THR A 574 20.30 19.22 -14.03
C THR A 574 19.15 19.28 -13.02
N LEU A 575 18.71 18.13 -12.51
CA LEU A 575 17.61 18.05 -11.53
C LEU A 575 17.92 18.73 -10.21
N ILE A 576 19.08 18.42 -9.62
CA ILE A 576 19.43 19.01 -8.31
C ILE A 576 19.80 20.48 -8.39
N GLY A 577 20.18 20.98 -9.59
CA GLY A 577 20.48 22.38 -9.86
C GLY A 577 19.25 23.26 -10.02
N GLU A 578 18.07 22.70 -10.18
CA GLU A 578 16.80 23.42 -10.30
C GLU A 578 16.15 23.65 -8.92
N ARG A 579 16.02 24.92 -8.54
CA ARG A 579 15.50 25.31 -7.23
C ARG A 579 14.08 24.80 -6.98
N GLU A 580 13.21 24.87 -7.99
CA GLU A 580 11.80 24.48 -7.90
C GLU A 580 11.63 22.99 -7.61
N ARG A 581 12.54 22.17 -8.12
CA ARG A 581 12.53 20.72 -7.93
C ARG A 581 13.20 20.28 -6.65
N ASN A 582 14.29 20.94 -6.30
CA ASN A 582 15.13 20.52 -5.21
C ASN A 582 14.74 21.17 -3.89
N LEU A 583 14.00 20.46 -3.02
CA LEU A 583 13.63 20.97 -1.69
C LEU A 583 14.85 21.33 -0.81
N LEU A 584 16.03 20.81 -1.15
CA LEU A 584 17.29 21.05 -0.44
C LEU A 584 18.22 22.00 -1.20
N TYR A 585 17.71 22.71 -2.21
CA TYR A 585 18.52 23.64 -2.96
C TYR A 585 19.16 24.70 -2.05
N ASP A 586 20.49 24.82 -2.13
CA ASP A 586 21.31 25.69 -1.29
C ASP A 586 20.99 25.60 0.23
N TYR A 587 20.70 24.37 0.70
CA TYR A 587 20.28 24.08 2.08
C TYR A 587 21.27 24.58 3.12
N ARG A 588 22.56 24.58 2.79
CA ARG A 588 23.63 25.04 3.66
C ARG A 588 24.02 26.51 3.41
N ALA A 589 23.40 27.14 2.44
CA ALA A 589 23.58 28.55 2.09
C ALA A 589 25.01 28.92 1.65
N VAL A 590 25.67 28.02 0.91
CA VAL A 590 27.08 28.21 0.44
C VAL A 590 27.23 27.94 -1.07
N GLY A 591 26.11 27.89 -1.83
CA GLY A 591 26.11 27.60 -3.25
C GLY A 591 26.58 26.16 -3.56
N GLU A 592 26.29 25.25 -2.68
CA GLU A 592 26.84 23.89 -2.70
C GLU A 592 26.32 23.02 -3.83
N ASP A 593 25.19 23.35 -4.47
CA ASP A 593 24.59 22.57 -5.54
C ASP A 593 25.16 22.86 -6.92
N ALA A 594 25.88 23.95 -7.04
CA ALA A 594 26.54 24.28 -8.29
C ALA A 594 27.70 23.31 -8.60
N GLU A 595 27.75 22.79 -9.82
CA GLU A 595 28.87 22.00 -10.34
C GLU A 595 29.24 20.76 -9.50
N LEU A 596 28.28 20.03 -8.96
CA LEU A 596 28.55 18.74 -8.30
C LEU A 596 28.98 17.66 -9.28
N ALA A 597 28.60 17.82 -10.56
CA ALA A 597 28.90 16.88 -11.67
C ALA A 597 28.46 15.44 -11.31
N LEU A 598 27.18 15.29 -10.95
CA LEU A 598 26.58 13.99 -10.63
C LEU A 598 25.94 13.41 -11.89
N GLU A 599 26.59 12.40 -12.42
CA GLU A 599 26.20 11.65 -13.62
C GLU A 599 26.11 10.16 -13.25
N PRO A 600 25.08 9.74 -12.52
CA PRO A 600 24.92 8.35 -12.12
C PRO A 600 24.51 7.47 -13.30
N ASP A 601 24.92 6.21 -13.24
CA ASP A 601 24.20 5.12 -13.93
C ASP A 601 23.01 4.63 -13.08
N CYS A 602 22.33 3.56 -13.51
CA CYS A 602 21.19 3.03 -12.79
C CYS A 602 21.54 2.50 -11.38
N ALA A 603 22.77 2.01 -11.19
CA ALA A 603 23.22 1.51 -9.90
C ALA A 603 23.51 2.64 -8.91
N ASP A 604 24.06 3.72 -9.42
CA ASP A 604 24.53 4.86 -8.64
C ASP A 604 23.37 5.75 -8.19
N LEU A 605 22.31 5.88 -8.99
CA LEU A 605 21.23 6.81 -8.76
C LEU A 605 20.64 6.73 -7.34
N PRO A 606 20.21 5.55 -6.81
CA PRO A 606 19.67 5.47 -5.46
C PRO A 606 20.70 5.87 -4.40
N TYR A 607 21.95 5.52 -4.60
CA TYR A 607 23.05 5.84 -3.68
C TYR A 607 23.38 7.33 -3.70
N PHE A 608 23.43 7.96 -4.88
CA PHE A 608 23.69 9.39 -5.00
C PHE A 608 22.60 10.22 -4.37
N LEU A 609 21.34 9.89 -4.62
CA LEU A 609 20.18 10.57 -4.00
C LEU A 609 20.22 10.45 -2.47
N ARG A 610 20.50 9.26 -1.95
CA ARG A 610 20.58 9.02 -0.51
C ARG A 610 21.79 9.72 0.13
N ALA A 611 22.95 9.65 -0.50
CA ALA A 611 24.17 10.31 -0.04
C ALA A 611 24.06 11.84 -0.10
N TYR A 612 23.47 12.38 -1.17
CA TYR A 612 23.20 13.81 -1.29
C TYR A 612 22.31 14.32 -0.16
N PHE A 613 21.20 13.64 0.10
CA PHE A 613 20.30 13.99 1.20
C PHE A 613 21.01 13.89 2.55
N ALA A 614 21.79 12.81 2.78
CA ALA A 614 22.56 12.63 4.00
C ALA A 614 23.62 13.71 4.19
N TRP A 615 24.31 14.09 3.13
CA TRP A 615 25.28 15.18 3.14
C TRP A 615 24.67 16.52 3.52
N LYS A 616 23.52 16.87 2.92
CA LYS A 616 22.79 18.12 3.22
C LYS A 616 22.37 18.19 4.69
N LEU A 617 21.82 17.15 5.23
CA LEU A 617 21.31 17.10 6.61
C LEU A 617 22.34 16.61 7.64
N ARG A 618 23.59 16.34 7.22
CA ARG A 618 24.65 15.82 8.10
C ARG A 618 24.28 14.49 8.80
N LEU A 619 23.60 13.63 8.07
CA LEU A 619 23.24 12.28 8.51
C LEU A 619 24.37 11.28 8.26
N PRO A 620 24.45 10.17 9.00
CA PRO A 620 25.36 9.10 8.68
C PRO A 620 24.95 8.40 7.39
N PHE A 621 25.94 8.08 6.55
CA PHE A 621 25.74 7.30 5.33
C PHE A 621 26.79 6.19 5.28
N VAL A 622 26.30 4.95 5.08
CA VAL A 622 27.14 3.77 4.99
C VAL A 622 26.71 2.88 3.84
N TYR A 623 27.65 2.17 3.24
CA TYR A 623 27.40 1.25 2.15
C TYR A 623 28.47 0.15 2.09
N ARG A 624 28.18 -0.91 1.33
CA ARG A 624 29.06 -2.08 1.17
C ARG A 624 29.50 -2.24 -0.28
N MET A 625 30.65 -2.88 -0.45
CA MET A 625 31.05 -3.43 -1.73
C MET A 625 30.43 -4.81 -1.89
N CYS A 626 29.77 -5.05 -3.02
CA CYS A 626 29.12 -6.31 -3.32
C CYS A 626 29.71 -6.95 -4.58
N THR A 627 29.62 -8.27 -4.69
CA THR A 627 30.00 -8.98 -5.93
C THR A 627 28.91 -8.81 -6.98
N ARG A 628 29.26 -8.91 -8.26
CA ARG A 628 28.25 -8.87 -9.34
C ARG A 628 27.39 -10.15 -9.41
N GLY A 629 27.75 -11.20 -8.69
CA GLY A 629 27.15 -12.52 -8.80
C GLY A 629 27.55 -13.23 -10.10
N ARG A 630 27.03 -14.45 -10.28
CA ARG A 630 27.19 -15.27 -11.50
C ARG A 630 25.90 -16.06 -11.71
N LYS A 631 25.77 -16.76 -12.85
CA LYS A 631 24.60 -17.60 -13.15
C LYS A 631 24.27 -18.63 -12.06
N ASP A 632 25.30 -19.12 -11.37
CA ASP A 632 25.26 -20.16 -10.33
C ASP A 632 25.50 -19.61 -8.91
N ARG A 633 25.70 -18.30 -8.76
CA ARG A 633 26.02 -17.68 -7.49
C ARG A 633 25.39 -16.30 -7.37
N PRO A 634 24.50 -16.08 -6.38
CA PRO A 634 23.89 -14.77 -6.15
C PRO A 634 24.95 -13.69 -5.81
N PRO A 635 24.63 -12.41 -6.00
CA PRO A 635 25.43 -11.32 -5.44
C PRO A 635 25.51 -11.41 -3.91
N THR A 636 26.69 -11.21 -3.37
CA THR A 636 26.98 -11.13 -1.91
C THR A 636 27.82 -9.91 -1.64
N CYS A 637 27.64 -9.27 -0.48
CA CYS A 637 28.39 -8.10 -0.11
C CYS A 637 29.43 -8.44 0.99
N GLU A 638 30.46 -7.59 1.09
CA GLU A 638 31.46 -7.69 2.15
C GLU A 638 30.87 -7.25 3.49
N SER A 639 31.42 -7.78 4.59
CA SER A 639 31.05 -7.37 5.94
C SER A 639 31.55 -5.95 6.29
N SER A 640 32.61 -5.50 5.62
CA SER A 640 33.18 -4.16 5.79
C SER A 640 32.23 -3.07 5.27
N LEU A 641 32.19 -1.95 6.00
CA LEU A 641 31.38 -0.78 5.65
C LEU A 641 32.28 0.38 5.20
N PHE A 642 31.93 0.98 4.08
CA PHE A 642 32.39 2.33 3.71
C PHE A 642 31.43 3.37 4.29
N SER A 643 31.94 4.54 4.63
CA SER A 643 31.08 5.59 5.18
C SER A 643 31.53 7.02 4.81
N ASN A 644 30.65 7.98 5.08
CA ASN A 644 30.97 9.41 5.00
C ASN A 644 32.07 9.84 6.01
N LEU A 645 32.40 9.00 7.00
CA LEU A 645 33.48 9.26 7.96
C LEU A 645 34.86 8.89 7.41
N ASP A 646 34.93 8.16 6.32
CA ASP A 646 36.18 7.86 5.63
C ASP A 646 36.91 9.14 5.27
N SER A 647 38.21 9.20 5.60
CA SER A 647 39.01 10.39 5.42
C SER A 647 39.15 10.78 3.95
N VAL A 648 38.90 12.04 3.65
CA VAL A 648 39.22 12.68 2.37
C VAL A 648 40.27 13.76 2.57
N PRO A 649 41.15 14.00 1.59
CA PRO A 649 42.14 15.06 1.66
C PRO A 649 41.47 16.43 1.84
N ASP A 650 42.28 17.36 2.28
CA ASP A 650 41.94 18.78 2.49
C ASP A 650 41.20 19.42 1.32
N ARG A 651 39.93 19.79 1.54
CA ARG A 651 39.04 20.26 0.49
C ARG A 651 37.86 21.07 1.04
N THR A 652 37.24 21.86 0.17
CA THR A 652 35.92 22.44 0.50
C THR A 652 34.89 21.33 0.70
N ASP A 653 33.79 21.66 1.40
CA ASP A 653 32.69 20.71 1.67
C ASP A 653 32.14 20.10 0.36
N ARG A 654 31.92 20.93 -0.67
CA ARG A 654 31.50 20.50 -2.01
C ARG A 654 32.50 19.53 -2.69
N GLN A 655 33.79 19.85 -2.64
CA GLN A 655 34.83 19.01 -3.22
C GLN A 655 34.98 17.66 -2.48
N ALA A 656 34.79 17.68 -1.15
CA ALA A 656 34.78 16.47 -0.35
C ALA A 656 33.62 15.54 -0.74
N PHE A 657 32.42 16.10 -0.89
CA PHE A 657 31.25 15.35 -1.36
C PHE A 657 31.44 14.80 -2.79
N ARG A 658 31.91 15.62 -3.74
CA ARG A 658 32.21 15.14 -5.11
C ARG A 658 33.18 13.96 -5.12
N ARG A 659 34.21 14.02 -4.27
CA ARG A 659 35.18 12.92 -4.16
C ARG A 659 34.55 11.67 -3.56
N PHE A 660 33.71 11.85 -2.55
CA PHE A 660 32.93 10.76 -1.96
C PHE A 660 32.01 10.12 -2.99
N ALA A 661 31.22 10.91 -3.72
CA ALA A 661 30.32 10.43 -4.76
C ALA A 661 31.05 9.66 -5.86
N ARG A 662 32.21 10.15 -6.30
CA ARG A 662 33.04 9.45 -7.28
C ARG A 662 33.59 8.10 -6.75
N ARG A 663 33.95 8.03 -5.46
CA ARG A 663 34.36 6.77 -4.83
C ARG A 663 33.17 5.81 -4.73
N LEU A 664 32.00 6.32 -4.40
CA LEU A 664 30.75 5.57 -4.31
C LEU A 664 30.43 4.93 -5.66
N ALA A 665 30.43 5.69 -6.77
CA ALA A 665 30.20 5.18 -8.11
C ALA A 665 31.18 4.07 -8.53
N ASN A 666 32.44 4.18 -8.12
CA ASN A 666 33.45 3.14 -8.40
C ASN A 666 33.30 1.87 -7.53
N THR A 667 32.43 1.89 -6.50
CA THR A 667 32.29 0.79 -5.54
C THR A 667 30.97 0.04 -5.70
N VAL A 668 29.87 0.77 -5.95
CA VAL A 668 28.54 0.18 -6.06
C VAL A 668 28.26 -0.23 -7.51
N HIS A 669 27.33 -1.16 -7.69
CA HIS A 669 26.83 -1.56 -9.00
C HIS A 669 25.43 -2.18 -8.87
N SER A 670 24.78 -2.45 -9.99
CA SER A 670 23.38 -2.91 -10.04
C SER A 670 23.10 -4.22 -9.29
N SER A 671 24.12 -4.96 -8.88
CA SER A 671 23.95 -6.15 -8.03
C SER A 671 23.78 -5.84 -6.55
N SER A 672 24.19 -4.66 -6.09
CA SER A 672 24.09 -4.29 -4.67
C SER A 672 22.64 -4.39 -4.12
N PRO A 673 21.60 -3.92 -4.81
CA PRO A 673 20.22 -4.16 -4.39
C PRO A 673 19.67 -5.55 -4.77
N ARG A 674 20.36 -6.34 -5.61
CA ARG A 674 19.92 -7.70 -6.00
C ARG A 674 20.40 -8.83 -5.08
N THR A 675 20.93 -8.53 -3.92
CA THR A 675 21.29 -9.52 -2.90
C THR A 675 20.07 -10.31 -2.43
N LEU A 676 20.30 -11.52 -1.93
CA LEU A 676 19.21 -12.39 -1.48
C LEU A 676 18.39 -11.75 -0.35
N PRO A 677 17.09 -12.01 -0.27
CA PRO A 677 16.20 -11.46 0.76
C PRO A 677 16.61 -11.77 2.20
N HIS A 678 17.26 -12.91 2.41
CA HIS A 678 17.69 -13.38 3.75
C HIS A 678 19.11 -12.99 4.12
N ASP A 679 19.87 -12.38 3.21
CA ASP A 679 21.22 -11.93 3.47
C ASP A 679 21.18 -10.69 4.37
N ASP A 680 21.90 -10.74 5.48
CA ASP A 680 22.00 -9.66 6.46
C ASP A 680 23.10 -8.65 6.12
N GLU A 681 24.13 -9.08 5.40
CA GLU A 681 25.25 -8.24 5.01
C GLU A 681 24.98 -7.50 3.70
N THR A 682 23.95 -6.66 3.72
CA THR A 682 23.45 -5.92 2.54
C THR A 682 23.08 -4.50 2.93
N ASP A 683 23.05 -3.58 1.95
CA ASP A 683 22.61 -2.20 2.15
C ASP A 683 21.07 -2.08 2.17
N PHE A 684 20.40 -3.06 1.58
CA PHE A 684 18.94 -3.05 1.38
C PHE A 684 18.29 -4.30 1.98
N TYR A 685 16.99 -4.20 2.22
CA TYR A 685 16.16 -5.35 2.60
C TYR A 685 14.79 -5.27 1.92
N PRO A 686 14.13 -6.43 1.66
CA PRO A 686 12.83 -6.46 1.01
C PRO A 686 11.72 -5.97 1.95
N VAL A 687 10.74 -5.27 1.37
CA VAL A 687 9.60 -4.69 2.08
C VAL A 687 8.28 -5.35 1.67
N ARG A 688 7.25 -5.18 2.52
CA ARG A 688 5.89 -5.59 2.20
C ARG A 688 5.36 -4.78 1.01
N LEU A 689 4.55 -5.42 0.16
CA LEU A 689 3.80 -4.73 -0.89
C LEU A 689 2.64 -3.97 -0.23
N SER A 690 2.83 -2.70 0.01
CA SER A 690 1.83 -1.76 0.50
C SER A 690 2.16 -0.35 0.02
N ARG A 691 1.16 0.50 -0.10
CA ARG A 691 1.36 1.88 -0.56
C ARG A 691 2.37 2.64 0.32
N GLN A 692 2.36 2.39 1.63
CA GLN A 692 3.27 3.02 2.58
C GLN A 692 4.72 2.53 2.43
N SER A 693 4.92 1.27 2.07
CA SER A 693 6.26 0.70 1.88
C SER A 693 6.86 1.06 0.53
N LEU A 694 6.02 1.11 -0.53
CA LEU A 694 6.42 1.46 -1.89
C LEU A 694 6.41 2.98 -2.12
N ARG A 695 6.86 3.74 -1.16
CA ARG A 695 6.88 5.21 -1.17
C ARG A 695 8.11 5.76 -1.91
N PRO A 696 8.13 7.05 -2.27
CA PRO A 696 9.29 7.67 -2.90
C PRO A 696 10.59 7.42 -2.12
N GLY A 697 11.64 7.06 -2.84
CA GLY A 697 12.93 6.62 -2.28
C GLY A 697 13.05 5.12 -1.98
N THR A 698 11.99 4.32 -2.19
CA THR A 698 12.08 2.85 -2.23
C THR A 698 12.79 2.43 -3.50
N VAL A 699 13.71 1.48 -3.39
CA VAL A 699 14.53 0.98 -4.50
C VAL A 699 13.86 -0.25 -5.11
N TYR A 700 13.87 -0.34 -6.42
CA TYR A 700 13.45 -1.52 -7.16
C TYR A 700 14.63 -2.15 -7.86
N ALA A 701 14.89 -3.42 -7.60
CA ALA A 701 15.92 -4.20 -8.26
C ALA A 701 15.31 -5.06 -9.38
N ASP A 702 15.76 -4.84 -10.60
CA ASP A 702 15.39 -5.62 -11.78
C ASP A 702 16.23 -6.92 -11.84
N PRO A 703 15.68 -8.06 -12.24
CA PRO A 703 16.42 -9.32 -12.32
C PRO A 703 17.58 -9.29 -13.33
N TYR A 704 17.55 -8.40 -14.30
CA TYR A 704 18.54 -8.30 -15.37
C TYR A 704 19.60 -7.22 -15.15
N GLY A 705 19.67 -6.65 -13.95
CA GLY A 705 20.74 -5.74 -13.56
C GLY A 705 20.41 -4.26 -13.73
N HIS A 706 19.14 -3.89 -13.73
CA HIS A 706 18.72 -2.49 -13.68
C HIS A 706 18.17 -2.14 -12.30
N VAL A 707 18.28 -0.87 -11.92
CA VAL A 707 17.82 -0.36 -10.63
C VAL A 707 16.98 0.89 -10.86
N LEU A 708 15.84 0.95 -10.17
CA LEU A 708 14.94 2.11 -10.20
C LEU A 708 14.70 2.59 -8.77
N VAL A 709 14.31 3.85 -8.66
CA VAL A 709 13.87 4.47 -7.40
C VAL A 709 12.40 4.85 -7.55
N VAL A 710 11.54 4.41 -6.66
CA VAL A 710 10.14 4.89 -6.63
C VAL A 710 10.15 6.41 -6.44
N ALA A 711 9.53 7.13 -7.34
CA ALA A 711 9.53 8.58 -7.37
C ALA A 711 8.17 9.17 -6.96
N ARG A 712 7.05 8.59 -7.39
CA ARG A 712 5.73 9.18 -7.14
C ARG A 712 4.61 8.14 -7.20
N TRP A 713 3.59 8.37 -6.39
CA TRP A 713 2.27 7.75 -6.51
C TRP A 713 1.24 8.75 -7.02
N GLN A 714 0.56 8.40 -8.10
CA GLN A 714 -0.67 9.07 -8.49
C GLN A 714 -1.84 8.17 -8.10
N PRO A 715 -2.70 8.56 -7.14
CA PRO A 715 -3.84 7.75 -6.75
C PRO A 715 -4.84 7.59 -7.91
N GLN A 716 -5.54 6.45 -7.97
CA GLN A 716 -6.63 6.24 -8.90
C GLN A 716 -7.73 7.28 -8.67
N GLY A 717 -8.02 8.12 -9.67
CA GLY A 717 -9.11 9.10 -9.69
C GLY A 717 -10.46 8.46 -10.00
N VAL A 718 -11.51 9.28 -10.12
CA VAL A 718 -12.84 8.80 -10.53
C VAL A 718 -12.83 8.33 -11.99
N SER A 719 -12.12 9.08 -12.84
CA SER A 719 -11.96 8.82 -14.27
C SER A 719 -10.55 8.41 -14.66
N ASP A 720 -9.56 8.55 -13.77
CA ASP A 720 -8.16 8.42 -14.10
C ASP A 720 -7.55 7.21 -13.39
N TYR A 721 -6.63 6.54 -14.09
CA TYR A 721 -5.86 5.46 -13.49
C TYR A 721 -4.88 6.00 -12.45
N GLY A 722 -4.70 5.21 -11.40
CA GLY A 722 -3.54 5.36 -10.53
C GLY A 722 -2.28 4.96 -11.30
N VAL A 723 -1.17 5.62 -10.96
CA VAL A 723 0.14 5.33 -11.55
C VAL A 723 1.20 5.31 -10.45
N LEU A 724 2.08 4.33 -10.49
CA LEU A 724 3.32 4.34 -9.73
C LEU A 724 4.46 4.70 -10.67
N ILE A 725 5.17 5.77 -10.37
CA ILE A 725 6.31 6.25 -11.15
C ILE A 725 7.60 5.88 -10.45
N GLY A 726 8.54 5.29 -11.18
CA GLY A 726 9.95 5.16 -10.82
C GLY A 726 10.81 6.14 -11.59
N ALA A 727 12.00 6.38 -11.10
CA ALA A 727 13.07 7.06 -11.79
C ALA A 727 14.27 6.12 -11.97
N ASP A 728 14.93 6.23 -13.09
CA ASP A 728 16.18 5.48 -13.38
C ASP A 728 17.22 6.40 -14.03
N ALA A 729 18.46 5.96 -14.03
CA ALA A 729 19.53 6.57 -14.80
C ALA A 729 20.10 5.55 -15.78
N GLN A 730 20.74 6.02 -16.82
CA GLN A 730 21.34 5.21 -17.87
C GLN A 730 22.87 5.37 -17.86
N PRO A 731 23.62 4.44 -18.45
CA PRO A 731 25.09 4.54 -18.52
C PRO A 731 25.59 5.80 -19.22
N ASP A 732 24.79 6.39 -20.12
CA ASP A 732 25.09 7.68 -20.76
C ASP A 732 24.84 8.90 -19.87
N GLY A 733 24.49 8.70 -18.59
CA GLY A 733 24.21 9.73 -17.60
C GLY A 733 22.80 10.26 -17.60
N THR A 734 21.96 9.94 -18.62
CA THR A 734 20.58 10.42 -18.70
C THR A 734 19.73 9.86 -17.55
N VAL A 735 18.85 10.70 -17.01
CA VAL A 735 17.92 10.34 -15.94
C VAL A 735 16.49 10.48 -16.45
N GLY A 736 15.63 9.50 -16.20
CA GLY A 736 14.26 9.53 -16.70
C GLY A 736 13.25 8.91 -15.76
N ARG A 737 11.95 9.13 -16.06
CA ARG A 737 10.84 8.50 -15.32
C ARG A 737 10.37 7.24 -16.03
N ARG A 738 9.76 6.30 -15.26
CA ARG A 738 9.13 5.07 -15.78
C ARG A 738 7.87 4.76 -15.01
N ARG A 739 6.79 4.47 -15.73
CA ARG A 739 5.56 3.94 -15.14
C ARG A 739 5.77 2.49 -14.70
N PHE A 740 5.13 2.10 -13.60
CA PHE A 740 5.09 0.70 -13.18
C PHE A 740 4.20 -0.11 -14.13
N TRP A 741 4.80 -1.05 -14.81
CA TRP A 741 4.15 -2.08 -15.59
C TRP A 741 5.14 -3.19 -15.94
N ARG A 742 4.67 -4.28 -16.54
CA ARG A 742 5.49 -5.47 -16.86
C ARG A 742 6.68 -5.18 -17.79
N GLY A 743 6.59 -4.17 -18.63
CA GLY A 743 7.66 -3.78 -19.57
C GLY A 743 8.78 -2.94 -18.95
N SER A 744 8.58 -2.30 -17.82
CA SER A 744 9.57 -1.43 -17.16
C SER A 744 10.07 -1.93 -15.81
N PHE A 745 9.23 -2.55 -15.00
CA PHE A 745 9.59 -3.12 -13.70
C PHE A 745 9.61 -4.65 -13.80
N LEU A 746 10.69 -5.19 -14.38
CA LEU A 746 10.80 -6.62 -14.59
C LEU A 746 10.97 -7.36 -13.27
N PHE A 747 10.26 -8.49 -13.08
CA PHE A 747 10.27 -9.26 -11.84
C PHE A 747 10.37 -10.76 -12.08
N THR A 748 11.10 -11.44 -11.20
CA THR A 748 11.09 -12.89 -11.05
C THR A 748 11.02 -13.26 -9.57
N PRO A 749 10.17 -14.22 -9.17
CA PRO A 749 10.10 -14.70 -7.80
C PRO A 749 11.29 -15.58 -7.40
N SER A 750 12.11 -16.02 -8.35
CA SER A 750 13.28 -16.86 -8.06
C SER A 750 14.29 -16.08 -7.21
N THR A 751 14.44 -16.51 -5.95
CA THR A 751 15.38 -15.91 -5.00
C THR A 751 16.73 -16.59 -4.98
N GLU A 752 16.86 -17.76 -5.61
CA GLU A 752 18.10 -18.56 -5.57
C GLU A 752 19.25 -17.93 -6.35
N SER A 753 18.94 -17.18 -7.39
CA SER A 753 19.95 -16.55 -8.25
C SER A 753 19.78 -15.03 -8.38
N VAL A 754 18.64 -14.48 -8.01
CA VAL A 754 18.29 -13.07 -8.27
C VAL A 754 17.45 -12.52 -7.12
N GLY A 755 17.89 -11.46 -6.48
CA GLY A 755 17.15 -10.76 -5.43
C GLY A 755 16.34 -9.58 -5.98
N ALA A 756 15.53 -9.79 -7.02
CA ALA A 756 14.71 -8.75 -7.63
C ALA A 756 13.62 -8.20 -6.68
N GLY A 757 12.96 -7.11 -7.05
CA GLY A 757 11.79 -6.56 -6.36
C GLY A 757 12.04 -5.30 -5.55
N PHE A 758 11.04 -4.89 -4.76
CA PHE A 758 11.06 -3.66 -3.96
C PHE A 758 11.85 -3.84 -2.66
N LYS A 759 12.76 -2.91 -2.42
CA LYS A 759 13.64 -2.89 -1.25
C LYS A 759 13.80 -1.48 -0.70
N THR A 760 14.17 -1.38 0.57
CA THR A 760 14.51 -0.11 1.20
C THR A 760 15.85 -0.19 1.93
N TRP A 761 16.39 0.97 2.27
CA TRP A 761 17.66 1.11 2.98
C TRP A 761 17.60 0.51 4.38
N ARG A 762 18.65 -0.22 4.77
CA ARG A 762 18.81 -0.65 6.16
C ARG A 762 19.02 0.56 7.06
N PRO A 763 18.35 0.64 8.22
CA PRO A 763 18.62 1.66 9.22
C PRO A 763 20.06 1.61 9.71
N VAL A 764 20.74 2.76 9.69
CA VAL A 764 22.06 2.94 10.25
C VAL A 764 21.95 3.05 11.76
N ARG A 765 22.75 2.29 12.49
CA ARG A 765 22.79 2.26 13.96
C ARG A 765 24.19 2.56 14.47
N HIS A 766 24.26 3.27 15.59
CA HIS A 766 25.53 3.50 16.28
C HIS A 766 25.91 2.25 17.09
N LEU A 767 27.18 1.82 16.96
CA LEU A 767 27.70 0.75 17.81
C LEU A 767 27.87 1.26 19.23
N PRO A 768 27.51 0.50 20.29
CA PRO A 768 27.79 0.86 21.66
C PRO A 768 29.32 1.01 21.88
N GLY A 769 29.72 1.97 22.71
CA GLY A 769 31.15 2.30 22.94
C GLY A 769 32.03 1.15 23.37
N GLU A 770 31.49 0.10 24.00
CA GLU A 770 32.21 -1.12 24.38
C GLU A 770 32.65 -1.99 23.18
N ALA A 771 31.96 -1.87 22.03
CA ALA A 771 32.32 -2.61 20.82
C ALA A 771 33.45 -1.95 20.02
N LEU A 772 33.92 -0.77 20.44
CA LEU A 772 34.94 0.04 19.79
C LEU A 772 36.37 -0.20 20.33
N SER A 773 36.60 -1.22 21.14
CA SER A 773 37.96 -1.56 21.61
C SER A 773 38.81 -2.04 20.42
N PRO A 774 39.89 -1.33 20.06
CA PRO A 774 40.72 -1.72 18.91
C PRO A 774 41.44 -3.03 19.21
N ALA A 775 41.36 -3.97 18.25
CA ALA A 775 42.36 -5.04 18.22
C ALA A 775 43.75 -4.43 17.99
N PRO A 776 44.82 -4.98 18.60
CA PRO A 776 46.13 -4.33 18.62
C PRO A 776 46.78 -4.09 17.23
N ASP A 777 46.25 -4.62 16.15
CA ASP A 777 46.84 -4.56 14.81
C ASP A 777 46.00 -3.84 13.73
N ALA A 778 44.94 -3.11 14.10
CA ALA A 778 44.07 -2.50 13.15
C ALA A 778 44.53 -1.08 12.74
N SER A 779 45.14 -0.95 11.57
CA SER A 779 45.40 0.35 10.91
C SER A 779 44.18 1.01 10.30
N ALA A 780 42.98 0.42 10.42
CA ALA A 780 41.72 0.98 9.98
C ALA A 780 40.92 1.51 11.19
N ALA A 781 40.56 2.78 11.17
CA ALA A 781 39.65 3.35 12.17
C ALA A 781 38.35 2.56 12.16
N LEU A 782 37.97 1.97 13.32
CA LEU A 782 36.72 1.26 13.47
C LEU A 782 35.55 2.17 13.15
N GLN A 783 34.73 1.76 12.20
CA GLN A 783 33.52 2.51 11.85
C GLN A 783 32.53 2.44 13.04
N PRO A 784 32.01 3.58 13.53
CA PRO A 784 31.10 3.59 14.67
C PRO A 784 29.69 3.15 14.29
N TRP A 785 29.48 2.70 13.06
CA TRP A 785 28.18 2.40 12.47
C TRP A 785 28.02 0.92 12.14
N THR A 786 26.77 0.45 12.23
CA THR A 786 26.32 -0.83 11.72
C THR A 786 24.97 -0.67 11.03
N LEU A 787 24.58 -1.65 10.24
CA LEU A 787 23.25 -1.71 9.61
C LEU A 787 22.37 -2.69 10.38
N ALA A 788 21.07 -2.39 10.47
CA ALA A 788 20.10 -3.24 11.14
C ALA A 788 20.00 -4.62 10.46
N THR A 789 19.99 -5.70 11.26
CA THR A 789 19.85 -7.08 10.79
C THR A 789 18.41 -7.41 10.39
N ASN A 790 18.20 -8.48 9.60
CA ASN A 790 16.87 -8.98 9.26
C ASN A 790 16.04 -9.37 10.50
N ALA A 791 16.67 -9.95 11.53
CA ALA A 791 16.02 -10.26 12.80
C ALA A 791 15.45 -8.98 13.45
N GLN A 792 16.27 -7.94 13.57
CA GLN A 792 15.84 -6.65 14.11
C GLN A 792 14.75 -5.97 13.29
N LEU A 793 14.74 -6.19 11.96
CA LEU A 793 13.75 -5.62 11.04
C LEU A 793 12.44 -6.41 11.03
N ARG A 794 12.45 -7.71 11.31
CA ARG A 794 11.23 -8.54 11.50
C ARG A 794 10.51 -8.21 12.78
N ASP A 795 11.28 -7.97 13.85
CA ASP A 795 10.74 -7.57 15.15
C ASP A 795 10.29 -6.10 15.17
N ALA A 796 10.73 -5.31 14.19
CA ALA A 796 10.28 -3.93 14.04
C ALA A 796 8.80 -3.93 13.66
N LYS A 797 7.95 -3.59 14.62
CA LYS A 797 6.55 -3.30 14.36
C LYS A 797 6.47 -2.02 13.53
N GLY A 798 6.02 -2.10 12.28
CA GLY A 798 5.84 -0.90 11.47
C GLY A 798 5.82 -1.14 9.95
N ILE A 799 5.59 -0.06 9.23
CA ILE A 799 5.39 0.03 7.78
C ILE A 799 6.59 -0.53 6.99
N ARG A 800 7.80 -0.43 7.55
CA ARG A 800 9.06 -0.87 6.93
C ARG A 800 9.64 -2.11 7.61
N ALA A 801 8.81 -3.04 8.03
CA ALA A 801 9.28 -4.34 8.50
C ALA A 801 9.82 -5.16 7.30
N TRP A 802 10.84 -5.97 7.57
CA TRP A 802 11.34 -6.94 6.59
C TRP A 802 10.21 -7.90 6.19
N SER A 803 10.09 -8.16 4.88
CA SER A 803 9.05 -9.05 4.36
C SER A 803 9.50 -9.71 3.06
N ASP A 804 9.33 -11.01 2.96
CA ASP A 804 9.59 -11.83 1.77
C ASP A 804 8.32 -12.13 0.95
N VAL A 805 7.18 -11.52 1.32
CA VAL A 805 5.86 -11.82 0.70
C VAL A 805 5.89 -11.64 -0.82
N GLN A 806 6.61 -10.67 -1.34
CA GLN A 806 6.72 -10.43 -2.77
C GLN A 806 7.38 -11.59 -3.56
N TYR A 807 8.07 -12.52 -2.90
CA TYR A 807 8.73 -13.67 -3.52
C TYR A 807 7.90 -14.96 -3.41
N ARG A 808 6.72 -14.89 -2.79
CA ARG A 808 5.80 -16.01 -2.66
C ARG A 808 4.86 -16.00 -3.86
N GLY A 809 4.76 -17.13 -4.55
CA GLY A 809 3.91 -17.26 -5.72
C GLY A 809 4.62 -16.94 -7.05
N THR A 810 3.86 -16.50 -8.03
CA THR A 810 4.30 -16.28 -9.40
C THR A 810 4.61 -14.79 -9.68
N ALA A 811 5.26 -14.50 -10.80
CA ALA A 811 5.44 -13.14 -11.27
C ALA A 811 4.09 -12.45 -11.56
N ASP A 812 3.10 -13.21 -12.06
CA ASP A 812 1.76 -12.66 -12.32
C ASP A 812 1.07 -12.19 -11.04
N GLU A 813 1.18 -12.96 -9.96
CA GLU A 813 0.64 -12.59 -8.64
C GLU A 813 1.34 -11.35 -8.07
N PHE A 814 2.64 -11.22 -8.26
CA PHE A 814 3.38 -10.00 -7.88
C PHE A 814 2.84 -8.76 -8.61
N TYR A 815 2.72 -8.82 -9.95
CA TYR A 815 2.19 -7.70 -10.72
C TYR A 815 0.73 -7.40 -10.34
N ALA A 816 -0.10 -8.43 -10.20
CA ALA A 816 -1.49 -8.27 -9.78
C ALA A 816 -1.61 -7.60 -8.40
N ALA A 817 -0.75 -7.98 -7.44
CA ALA A 817 -0.73 -7.37 -6.12
C ALA A 817 -0.35 -5.88 -6.17
N VAL A 818 0.69 -5.51 -6.91
CA VAL A 818 1.12 -4.11 -7.03
C VAL A 818 0.11 -3.28 -7.82
N GLU A 819 -0.41 -3.81 -8.92
CA GLU A 819 -1.44 -3.15 -9.73
C GLU A 819 -2.75 -2.96 -8.94
N GLY A 820 -3.12 -3.92 -8.07
CA GLY A 820 -4.26 -3.79 -7.17
C GLY A 820 -4.07 -2.71 -6.10
N LEU A 821 -2.82 -2.44 -5.67
CA LEU A 821 -2.51 -1.30 -4.81
C LEU A 821 -2.62 0.04 -5.56
N ILE A 822 -2.19 0.07 -6.83
CA ILE A 822 -2.23 1.27 -7.68
C ILE A 822 -3.67 1.58 -8.07
N ASN A 823 -4.42 0.56 -8.51
CA ASN A 823 -5.77 0.66 -9.02
C ASN A 823 -6.71 -0.29 -8.25
N PRO A 824 -7.17 0.08 -7.05
CA PRO A 824 -8.01 -0.78 -6.22
C PRO A 824 -9.44 -0.98 -6.74
N ARG A 825 -9.88 -0.18 -7.73
CA ARG A 825 -11.18 -0.30 -8.39
C ARG A 825 -11.02 -0.95 -9.76
N PRO A 826 -12.05 -1.67 -10.27
CA PRO A 826 -12.00 -2.25 -11.60
C PRO A 826 -11.63 -1.22 -12.66
N LEU A 827 -10.80 -1.63 -13.60
CA LEU A 827 -10.28 -0.78 -14.67
C LEU A 827 -11.13 -0.96 -15.93
N ASP A 828 -11.38 0.13 -16.67
CA ASP A 828 -11.86 0.05 -18.04
C ASP A 828 -10.75 -0.56 -18.92
N PRO A 829 -10.98 -1.71 -19.59
CA PRO A 829 -9.92 -2.42 -20.30
C PRO A 829 -9.43 -1.69 -21.54
N VAL A 830 -10.30 -0.90 -22.22
CA VAL A 830 -9.92 -0.11 -23.39
C VAL A 830 -8.99 1.03 -22.98
N ARG A 831 -9.31 1.72 -21.87
CA ARG A 831 -8.42 2.75 -21.31
C ARG A 831 -7.09 2.15 -20.84
N MET A 832 -7.14 0.98 -20.22
CA MET A 832 -5.91 0.29 -19.79
C MET A 832 -5.02 -0.05 -20.99
N GLN A 833 -5.60 -0.53 -22.10
CA GLN A 833 -4.86 -0.77 -23.34
C GLN A 833 -4.17 0.51 -23.85
N ARG A 834 -4.88 1.64 -23.84
CA ARG A 834 -4.31 2.95 -24.22
C ARG A 834 -3.15 3.34 -23.33
N SER A 835 -3.31 3.20 -22.00
CA SER A 835 -2.22 3.50 -21.05
C SER A 835 -0.99 2.60 -21.23
N LEU A 836 -1.18 1.34 -21.65
CA LEU A 836 -0.06 0.46 -22.00
C LEU A 836 0.63 0.90 -23.29
N VAL A 837 -0.11 1.42 -24.27
CA VAL A 837 0.49 2.01 -25.48
C VAL A 837 1.23 3.30 -25.16
N ASP A 838 0.72 4.14 -24.20
CA ASP A 838 1.46 5.30 -23.69
C ASP A 838 2.82 4.88 -23.11
N ALA A 839 2.84 3.83 -22.29
CA ALA A 839 4.06 3.31 -21.70
C ALA A 839 5.05 2.70 -22.74
N LEU A 840 4.52 2.12 -23.82
CA LEU A 840 5.34 1.68 -24.95
C LEU A 840 5.97 2.88 -25.66
N GLU A 841 5.19 3.93 -25.92
CA GLU A 841 5.68 5.17 -26.55
C GLU A 841 6.80 5.81 -25.73
N GLU A 842 6.64 5.93 -24.41
CA GLU A 842 7.70 6.38 -23.50
C GLU A 842 8.98 5.51 -23.61
N SER A 843 8.82 4.20 -23.82
CA SER A 843 9.97 3.29 -24.02
C SER A 843 10.67 3.53 -25.36
N VAL A 844 9.92 3.89 -26.39
CA VAL A 844 10.44 4.28 -27.69
C VAL A 844 11.21 5.59 -27.64
N GLN A 845 10.67 6.61 -26.94
CA GLN A 845 11.34 7.91 -26.80
C GLN A 845 12.70 7.77 -26.09
N ARG A 846 12.78 6.95 -25.05
CA ARG A 846 14.06 6.65 -24.38
C ARG A 846 15.05 5.96 -25.32
N ARG A 847 14.58 5.04 -26.15
CA ARG A 847 15.43 4.39 -27.14
C ARG A 847 15.91 5.38 -28.22
N LEU A 848 15.04 6.31 -28.64
CA LEU A 848 15.42 7.39 -29.55
C LEU A 848 16.61 8.18 -29.01
N SER A 849 16.50 8.65 -27.77
CA SER A 849 17.61 9.38 -27.13
C SER A 849 18.89 8.55 -27.06
N SER A 850 18.77 7.27 -26.68
CA SER A 850 19.95 6.38 -26.59
C SER A 850 20.62 6.08 -27.93
N VAL A 851 19.82 5.88 -28.97
CA VAL A 851 20.35 5.65 -30.33
C VAL A 851 21.00 6.92 -30.85
N GLN A 852 20.39 8.09 -30.61
CA GLN A 852 20.95 9.39 -31.04
C GLN A 852 22.25 9.70 -30.29
N ASN A 853 22.30 9.52 -28.96
CA ASN A 853 23.53 9.72 -28.18
C ASN A 853 24.67 8.83 -28.69
N GLY A 854 24.36 7.58 -29.06
CA GLY A 854 25.33 6.67 -29.66
C GLY A 854 25.82 7.15 -31.05
N GLU A 855 24.94 7.69 -31.87
CA GLU A 855 25.32 8.23 -33.18
C GLU A 855 26.16 9.53 -33.07
N ASP A 856 25.81 10.39 -32.11
CA ASP A 856 26.56 11.61 -31.83
C ASP A 856 27.97 11.25 -31.35
N TYR A 857 28.12 10.31 -30.41
CA TYR A 857 29.42 9.80 -30.01
C TYR A 857 30.21 9.22 -31.18
N MET A 858 29.62 8.36 -32.01
CA MET A 858 30.26 7.79 -33.16
C MET A 858 30.77 8.86 -34.15
N ARG A 859 30.01 9.95 -34.31
CA ARG A 859 30.40 11.09 -35.17
C ARG A 859 31.58 11.84 -34.56
N ASP A 860 31.53 12.14 -33.26
CA ASP A 860 32.60 12.89 -32.56
C ASP A 860 33.91 12.11 -32.52
N GLU A 861 33.86 10.80 -32.42
CA GLU A 861 35.02 9.88 -32.48
C GLU A 861 35.42 9.53 -33.92
N GLY A 862 34.88 10.23 -34.94
CA GLY A 862 35.23 9.99 -36.37
C GLY A 862 34.86 8.59 -36.86
N TYR A 863 33.79 8.01 -36.26
CA TYR A 863 33.31 6.65 -36.55
C TYR A 863 34.33 5.53 -36.26
N ALA A 864 35.17 5.75 -35.26
CA ALA A 864 36.06 4.71 -34.75
C ALA A 864 35.25 3.50 -34.26
N LEU A 865 35.76 2.29 -34.49
CA LEU A 865 35.07 1.05 -34.09
C LEU A 865 34.97 0.95 -32.56
N VAL A 866 33.75 0.85 -32.06
CA VAL A 866 33.48 0.51 -30.68
C VAL A 866 33.66 -1.00 -30.50
N GLU A 867 34.62 -1.40 -29.68
CA GLU A 867 34.93 -2.80 -29.45
C GLU A 867 33.84 -3.54 -28.69
N MET A 868 33.30 -4.60 -29.29
CA MET A 868 32.31 -5.48 -28.64
C MET A 868 33.02 -6.45 -27.71
N PRO A 869 32.63 -6.52 -26.42
CA PRO A 869 33.22 -7.43 -25.43
C PRO A 869 33.06 -8.90 -25.83
N PHE A 870 33.87 -9.80 -25.27
CA PHE A 870 33.82 -11.23 -25.52
C PHE A 870 32.91 -11.97 -24.52
N GLY A 871 32.23 -13.00 -25.02
CA GLY A 871 31.41 -13.90 -24.16
C GLY A 871 30.23 -13.25 -23.51
N GLY A 872 29.82 -13.72 -22.31
CA GLY A 872 28.70 -13.21 -21.54
C GLY A 872 28.83 -11.77 -21.05
N SER A 873 29.97 -11.13 -21.35
CA SER A 873 30.21 -9.71 -21.02
C SER A 873 29.42 -8.74 -21.89
N LEU A 874 28.71 -9.21 -22.92
CA LEU A 874 27.89 -8.35 -23.80
C LEU A 874 26.91 -7.43 -23.05
N PHE A 875 26.43 -7.88 -21.90
CA PHE A 875 25.48 -7.16 -21.02
C PHE A 875 26.13 -6.60 -19.73
N LEU A 876 27.41 -6.91 -19.50
CA LEU A 876 28.12 -6.58 -18.26
C LEU A 876 29.50 -5.99 -18.63
N THR A 877 29.51 -4.80 -19.15
CA THR A 877 30.71 -4.16 -19.68
C THR A 877 30.96 -2.80 -19.05
N THR A 878 32.07 -2.20 -19.41
CA THR A 878 32.42 -0.82 -19.08
C THR A 878 32.91 -0.13 -20.36
N GLY A 879 32.83 1.18 -20.41
CA GLY A 879 33.29 2.02 -21.50
C GLY A 879 32.29 2.13 -22.65
N PRO A 880 32.74 2.61 -23.84
CA PRO A 880 31.87 3.03 -24.95
C PRO A 880 30.84 1.98 -25.40
N TRP A 881 31.14 0.67 -25.25
CA TRP A 881 30.14 -0.35 -25.57
C TRP A 881 28.97 -0.35 -24.58
N GLU A 882 29.25 -0.21 -23.28
CA GLU A 882 28.19 -0.12 -22.26
C GLU A 882 27.35 1.14 -22.44
N ASP A 883 28.01 2.26 -22.70
CA ASP A 883 27.38 3.56 -22.83
C ASP A 883 26.45 3.65 -24.04
N TYR A 884 26.88 3.15 -25.20
CA TYR A 884 26.25 3.43 -26.51
C TYR A 884 25.63 2.23 -27.21
N SER A 885 25.89 1.00 -26.79
CA SER A 885 25.10 -0.15 -27.22
C SER A 885 23.80 -0.23 -26.43
N THR A 886 22.74 -0.83 -26.99
CA THR A 886 21.43 -0.83 -26.38
C THR A 886 20.84 -2.23 -26.04
N PRO A 887 21.64 -3.30 -25.79
CA PRO A 887 21.07 -4.66 -25.68
C PRO A 887 20.07 -4.82 -24.57
N SER A 888 20.30 -4.26 -23.38
CA SER A 888 19.37 -4.30 -22.26
C SER A 888 18.14 -3.43 -22.47
N ARG A 889 18.28 -2.28 -23.13
CA ARG A 889 17.18 -1.38 -23.48
C ARG A 889 16.30 -2.01 -24.55
N ASP A 890 16.89 -2.63 -25.56
CA ASP A 890 16.17 -3.29 -26.64
C ASP A 890 15.41 -4.51 -26.13
N MET A 891 16.00 -5.31 -25.22
CA MET A 891 15.29 -6.40 -24.56
C MET A 891 14.06 -5.92 -23.79
N ARG A 892 14.17 -4.79 -23.06
CA ARG A 892 13.02 -4.20 -22.37
C ARG A 892 11.95 -3.67 -23.32
N LEU A 893 12.37 -3.07 -24.44
CA LEU A 893 11.42 -2.64 -25.47
C LEU A 893 10.67 -3.84 -26.06
N LEU A 894 11.35 -4.95 -26.34
CA LEU A 894 10.71 -6.18 -26.83
C LEU A 894 9.71 -6.74 -25.80
N ILE A 895 10.05 -6.77 -24.51
CA ILE A 895 9.14 -7.17 -23.42
C ILE A 895 7.95 -6.21 -23.34
N SER A 896 8.18 -4.91 -23.58
CA SER A 896 7.12 -3.90 -23.61
C SER A 896 6.15 -4.12 -24.76
N ILE A 897 6.65 -4.41 -25.95
CA ILE A 897 5.85 -4.78 -27.12
C ILE A 897 4.99 -6.01 -26.80
N ASP A 898 5.62 -7.08 -26.27
CA ASP A 898 4.90 -8.30 -25.90
C ASP A 898 3.78 -8.03 -24.88
N ALA A 899 4.05 -7.22 -23.85
CA ALA A 899 3.06 -6.89 -22.83
C ALA A 899 1.83 -6.13 -23.40
N VAL A 900 2.06 -5.17 -24.31
CA VAL A 900 1.00 -4.42 -25.00
C VAL A 900 0.19 -5.34 -25.92
N MET A 901 0.87 -6.18 -26.69
CA MET A 901 0.22 -7.09 -27.65
C MET A 901 -0.55 -8.21 -26.96
N PHE A 902 -0.11 -8.66 -25.78
CA PHE A 902 -0.74 -9.75 -25.02
C PHE A 902 -1.90 -9.29 -24.12
N PHE A 903 -2.09 -7.99 -23.92
CA PHE A 903 -3.10 -7.48 -22.99
C PHE A 903 -4.55 -7.89 -23.36
N PRO A 904 -4.99 -7.94 -24.64
CA PRO A 904 -6.31 -8.47 -24.98
C PRO A 904 -6.56 -9.91 -24.49
N GLU A 905 -5.52 -10.75 -24.50
CA GLU A 905 -5.57 -12.11 -23.95
C GLU A 905 -5.67 -12.10 -22.41
N THR A 906 -5.05 -11.13 -21.75
CA THR A 906 -5.18 -10.93 -20.30
C THR A 906 -6.61 -10.58 -19.92
N VAL A 907 -7.25 -9.71 -20.68
CA VAL A 907 -8.69 -9.35 -20.49
C VAL A 907 -9.57 -10.57 -20.71
N ALA A 908 -9.29 -11.37 -21.75
CA ALA A 908 -10.04 -12.60 -22.02
C ALA A 908 -9.94 -13.63 -20.90
N ARG A 909 -8.77 -13.74 -20.23
CA ARG A 909 -8.53 -14.71 -19.15
C ARG A 909 -9.06 -14.25 -17.80
N HIS A 910 -9.11 -12.95 -17.56
CA HIS A 910 -9.44 -12.36 -16.25
C HIS A 910 -10.49 -11.25 -16.37
N PRO A 911 -11.66 -11.52 -16.98
CA PRO A 911 -12.67 -10.47 -17.24
C PRO A 911 -13.17 -9.80 -15.95
N ALA A 912 -13.32 -10.55 -14.87
CA ALA A 912 -13.77 -10.05 -13.57
C ALA A 912 -12.87 -8.93 -13.01
N ARG A 913 -11.56 -8.96 -13.30
CA ARG A 913 -10.62 -7.90 -12.89
C ARG A 913 -10.97 -6.54 -13.53
N PHE A 914 -11.58 -6.57 -14.69
CA PHE A 914 -12.00 -5.39 -15.45
C PHE A 914 -13.47 -5.08 -15.28
N GLY A 915 -14.14 -5.77 -14.37
CA GLY A 915 -15.57 -5.60 -14.16
C GLY A 915 -16.41 -6.02 -15.36
N ILE A 916 -15.95 -6.97 -16.16
CA ILE A 916 -16.62 -7.48 -17.35
C ILE A 916 -17.34 -8.78 -16.98
N ASP A 917 -18.63 -8.84 -17.27
CA ASP A 917 -19.41 -10.07 -17.15
C ASP A 917 -19.05 -11.05 -18.27
N GLU A 918 -19.18 -12.34 -18.03
CA GLU A 918 -18.83 -13.37 -18.99
C GLU A 918 -19.58 -13.22 -20.34
N ALA A 919 -20.84 -12.78 -20.30
CA ALA A 919 -21.63 -12.51 -21.49
C ALA A 919 -21.07 -11.38 -22.37
N ASP A 920 -20.32 -10.45 -21.76
CA ASP A 920 -19.74 -9.29 -22.43
C ASP A 920 -18.26 -9.45 -22.78
N ARG A 921 -17.65 -10.56 -22.37
CA ARG A 921 -16.22 -10.84 -22.51
C ARG A 921 -15.74 -10.69 -23.97
N GLU A 922 -16.40 -11.35 -24.91
CA GLU A 922 -15.97 -11.31 -26.32
C GLU A 922 -16.07 -9.91 -26.91
N ARG A 923 -17.15 -9.17 -26.57
CA ARG A 923 -17.33 -7.78 -27.00
C ARG A 923 -16.26 -6.86 -26.42
N ALA A 924 -15.93 -7.02 -25.13
CA ALA A 924 -14.89 -6.25 -24.48
C ALA A 924 -13.49 -6.53 -25.06
N VAL A 925 -13.17 -7.80 -25.29
CA VAL A 925 -11.90 -8.20 -25.93
C VAL A 925 -11.80 -7.64 -27.35
N ALA A 926 -12.90 -7.66 -28.13
CA ALA A 926 -12.94 -7.07 -29.47
C ALA A 926 -12.68 -5.55 -29.42
N ALA A 927 -13.31 -4.83 -28.48
CA ALA A 927 -13.08 -3.39 -28.29
C ALA A 927 -11.63 -3.06 -27.89
N VAL A 928 -11.01 -3.89 -27.03
CA VAL A 928 -9.61 -3.75 -26.66
C VAL A 928 -8.67 -3.97 -27.85
N ARG A 929 -8.94 -4.96 -28.69
CA ARG A 929 -8.16 -5.22 -29.91
C ARG A 929 -8.30 -4.09 -30.95
N GLU A 930 -9.49 -3.55 -31.09
CA GLU A 930 -9.73 -2.39 -31.95
C GLU A 930 -8.97 -1.15 -31.45
N ALA A 931 -9.03 -0.88 -30.13
CA ALA A 931 -8.26 0.19 -29.50
C ALA A 931 -6.76 0.01 -29.72
N LEU A 932 -6.24 -1.20 -29.48
CA LEU A 932 -4.82 -1.53 -29.70
C LEU A 932 -4.40 -1.21 -31.15
N THR A 933 -5.15 -1.69 -32.12
CA THR A 933 -4.86 -1.48 -33.55
C THR A 933 -4.88 0.00 -33.92
N THR A 934 -5.87 0.72 -33.43
CA THR A 934 -6.06 2.16 -33.70
C THR A 934 -4.93 2.99 -33.08
N GLU A 935 -4.60 2.73 -31.80
CA GLU A 935 -3.54 3.47 -31.08
C GLU A 935 -2.17 3.23 -31.69
N LEU A 936 -1.83 1.98 -32.02
CA LEU A 936 -0.54 1.66 -32.67
C LEU A 936 -0.37 2.31 -34.05
N ALA A 937 -1.47 2.41 -34.82
CA ALA A 937 -1.42 3.00 -36.16
C ALA A 937 -1.43 4.54 -36.14
N SER A 938 -2.03 5.16 -35.14
CA SER A 938 -2.18 6.63 -35.04
C SER A 938 -0.97 7.32 -34.43
N ARG A 939 -0.17 6.62 -33.63
CA ARG A 939 1.00 7.18 -32.94
C ARG A 939 2.26 6.96 -33.75
N SER A 940 3.04 8.02 -33.89
CA SER A 940 4.28 8.01 -34.68
C SER A 940 5.41 8.72 -33.94
N PHE A 941 6.61 8.38 -34.29
CA PHE A 941 7.83 9.01 -33.83
C PHE A 941 8.80 9.20 -34.99
N ASP A 942 9.65 10.22 -34.86
CA ASP A 942 10.66 10.57 -35.87
C ASP A 942 12.05 10.22 -35.36
N TYR A 943 12.89 9.68 -36.21
CA TYR A 943 14.33 9.57 -35.95
C TYR A 943 15.16 10.20 -37.08
N LEU A 944 16.38 10.61 -36.75
CA LEU A 944 17.30 11.14 -37.76
C LEU A 944 18.06 9.98 -38.42
N ARG A 945 18.00 9.89 -39.76
CA ARG A 945 18.78 8.95 -40.54
C ARG A 945 20.26 9.37 -40.60
N SER A 946 21.11 8.47 -41.06
CA SER A 946 22.55 8.68 -41.18
C SER A 946 22.96 9.93 -42.02
N ASP A 947 22.08 10.39 -42.93
CA ASP A 947 22.28 11.62 -43.72
C ASP A 947 21.69 12.87 -43.04
N GLY A 948 21.12 12.76 -41.82
CA GLY A 948 20.51 13.86 -41.08
C GLY A 948 19.05 14.14 -41.48
N SER A 949 18.49 13.42 -42.46
CA SER A 949 17.09 13.56 -42.82
C SER A 949 16.17 12.85 -41.80
N ARG A 950 14.96 13.36 -41.62
CA ARG A 950 13.97 12.76 -40.74
C ARG A 950 13.25 11.58 -41.40
N TRP A 951 13.01 10.55 -40.63
CA TRP A 951 12.17 9.42 -41.01
C TRP A 951 11.15 9.13 -39.93
N SER A 952 9.88 8.98 -40.32
CA SER A 952 8.75 8.74 -39.42
C SER A 952 8.38 7.25 -39.43
N LEU A 953 8.15 6.70 -38.24
CA LEU A 953 7.60 5.35 -38.01
C LEU A 953 6.40 5.44 -37.11
N THR A 954 5.39 4.61 -37.37
CA THR A 954 4.30 4.38 -36.43
C THR A 954 4.71 3.34 -35.38
N LEU A 955 4.00 3.28 -34.24
CA LEU A 955 4.18 2.19 -33.30
C LEU A 955 3.81 0.83 -33.94
N ALA A 956 2.87 0.80 -34.89
CA ALA A 956 2.56 -0.41 -35.66
C ALA A 956 3.76 -0.88 -36.49
N ASP A 957 4.49 0.06 -37.14
CA ASP A 957 5.74 -0.26 -37.87
C ASP A 957 6.77 -0.86 -36.92
N LEU A 958 6.95 -0.26 -35.75
CA LEU A 958 7.88 -0.74 -34.72
C LEU A 958 7.53 -2.19 -34.28
N VAL A 959 6.27 -2.45 -33.95
CA VAL A 959 5.79 -3.79 -33.56
C VAL A 959 6.06 -4.80 -34.69
N SER A 960 5.82 -4.43 -35.94
CA SER A 960 6.11 -5.29 -37.09
C SER A 960 7.59 -5.66 -37.24
N ARG A 961 8.48 -4.83 -36.66
CA ARG A 961 9.95 -5.00 -36.70
C ARG A 961 10.52 -5.72 -35.47
N GLN A 962 9.69 -6.19 -34.55
CA GLN A 962 10.09 -6.80 -33.27
C GLN A 962 11.24 -7.81 -33.46
N LYS A 963 11.13 -8.71 -34.43
CA LYS A 963 12.18 -9.70 -34.73
C LYS A 963 13.50 -9.07 -35.17
N GLY A 964 13.47 -7.99 -35.93
CA GLY A 964 14.67 -7.25 -36.35
C GLY A 964 15.34 -6.53 -35.19
N LEU A 965 14.55 -5.99 -34.26
CA LEU A 965 15.03 -5.28 -33.08
C LEU A 965 15.82 -6.17 -32.11
N GLU A 966 15.62 -7.49 -32.14
CA GLU A 966 16.44 -8.43 -31.33
C GLU A 966 17.96 -8.29 -31.52
N MET A 967 18.39 -7.80 -32.68
CA MET A 967 19.79 -7.67 -33.06
C MET A 967 20.24 -6.23 -33.40
N ALA A 968 19.40 -5.24 -33.12
CA ALA A 968 19.56 -3.85 -33.57
C ALA A 968 20.36 -2.94 -32.60
N PHE A 969 21.09 -3.50 -31.65
CA PHE A 969 21.68 -2.78 -30.52
C PHE A 969 23.18 -2.37 -30.75
N ASN A 970 23.76 -2.66 -31.89
CA ASN A 970 25.19 -2.42 -32.14
C ASN A 970 25.45 -0.96 -32.57
N PRO A 971 26.24 -0.17 -31.80
CA PRO A 971 26.52 1.23 -32.14
C PRO A 971 27.36 1.40 -33.44
N ASN A 972 28.02 0.32 -33.88
CA ASN A 972 28.79 0.34 -35.15
C ASN A 972 27.90 0.25 -36.40
N ASP A 973 26.63 -0.07 -36.26
CA ASP A 973 25.67 -0.02 -37.36
C ASP A 973 25.13 1.41 -37.57
N CYS A 974 24.67 1.68 -38.79
CA CYS A 974 23.95 2.92 -39.08
C CYS A 974 22.64 3.00 -38.31
N VAL A 975 22.10 4.19 -38.10
CA VAL A 975 20.86 4.45 -37.37
C VAL A 975 19.68 3.64 -37.93
N GLU A 976 19.57 3.53 -39.26
CA GLU A 976 18.50 2.79 -39.93
C GLU A 976 18.52 1.31 -39.57
N LEU A 977 19.69 0.69 -39.42
CA LEU A 977 19.83 -0.69 -38.95
C LEU A 977 19.47 -0.83 -37.47
N ARG A 978 19.79 0.18 -36.69
CA ARG A 978 19.38 0.21 -35.28
C ARG A 978 17.88 0.38 -35.09
N TRP A 979 17.12 0.82 -36.10
CA TRP A 979 15.66 0.80 -36.19
C TRP A 979 15.12 -0.37 -37.00
N ALA A 980 15.96 -1.36 -37.31
CA ALA A 980 15.60 -2.58 -38.04
C ALA A 980 14.95 -2.27 -39.41
N ALA A 981 15.43 -1.24 -40.11
CA ALA A 981 14.91 -0.85 -41.41
C ALA A 981 14.98 -2.02 -42.40
N PRO A 982 13.90 -2.31 -43.15
CA PRO A 982 13.87 -3.42 -44.12
C PRO A 982 14.97 -3.23 -45.21
N ALA A 983 15.48 -4.35 -45.71
CA ALA A 983 16.64 -4.32 -46.62
C ALA A 983 16.45 -3.48 -47.86
N ASP A 984 15.28 -3.53 -48.48
CA ASP A 984 14.97 -2.88 -49.75
C ASP A 984 14.09 -1.64 -49.58
N SER A 985 14.03 -1.05 -48.34
CA SER A 985 13.22 0.11 -48.09
C SER A 985 13.91 1.43 -48.43
N PRO A 986 13.18 2.47 -48.86
CA PRO A 986 13.72 3.82 -48.99
C PRO A 986 14.33 4.37 -47.70
N GLU A 987 13.88 3.90 -46.56
CA GLU A 987 14.41 4.22 -45.25
C GLU A 987 15.89 3.88 -45.14
N ARG A 988 16.28 2.70 -45.64
CA ARG A 988 17.65 2.18 -45.55
C ARG A 988 18.61 2.75 -46.62
N ALA A 989 18.09 3.50 -47.54
CA ALA A 989 18.92 4.02 -48.68
C ALA A 989 20.09 4.92 -48.23
N THR A 990 20.00 5.54 -47.05
CA THR A 990 21.02 6.42 -46.49
C THR A 990 22.06 5.69 -45.62
N CYS A 991 21.82 4.41 -45.32
CA CYS A 991 22.73 3.59 -44.50
C CYS A 991 24.04 3.24 -45.26
N GLN A 992 25.14 3.85 -44.84
CA GLN A 992 26.49 3.58 -45.41
C GLN A 992 27.42 2.83 -44.46
N ARG A 993 27.05 2.74 -43.16
CA ARG A 993 27.87 2.12 -42.11
C ARG A 993 27.25 0.82 -41.63
N ARG A 994 28.05 -0.23 -41.56
CA ARG A 994 27.69 -1.52 -40.98
C ARG A 994 28.77 -2.00 -40.05
N ALA A 995 28.36 -2.63 -38.96
CA ALA A 995 29.28 -3.36 -38.13
C ALA A 995 30.04 -4.44 -38.94
N PRO A 996 31.31 -4.71 -38.63
CA PRO A 996 32.06 -5.77 -39.31
C PRO A 996 31.36 -7.13 -39.18
N ASP A 997 31.32 -7.92 -40.25
CA ASP A 997 30.68 -9.25 -40.30
C ASP A 997 31.09 -10.19 -39.15
N VAL A 998 32.29 -10.03 -38.63
CA VAL A 998 32.78 -10.81 -37.49
C VAL A 998 32.01 -10.49 -36.23
N LEU A 999 31.61 -9.22 -36.02
CA LEU A 999 30.78 -8.82 -34.88
C LEU A 999 29.36 -9.32 -35.05
N GLU A 1000 28.78 -9.20 -36.23
CA GLU A 1000 27.45 -9.70 -36.55
C GLU A 1000 27.34 -11.22 -36.32
N ARG A 1001 28.33 -12.00 -36.83
CA ARG A 1001 28.39 -13.45 -36.55
C ARG A 1001 28.54 -13.78 -35.05
N ARG A 1002 29.27 -12.97 -34.29
CA ARG A 1002 29.39 -13.12 -32.84
C ARG A 1002 28.07 -12.88 -32.14
N LEU A 1003 27.33 -11.86 -32.53
CA LEU A 1003 26.01 -11.58 -31.97
C LEU A 1003 25.04 -12.73 -32.21
N GLN A 1004 25.07 -13.34 -33.41
CA GLN A 1004 24.25 -14.52 -33.73
C GLN A 1004 24.52 -15.72 -32.82
N LEU A 1005 25.71 -15.85 -32.22
CA LEU A 1005 26.04 -16.90 -31.25
C LEU A 1005 25.40 -16.70 -29.88
N TYR A 1006 24.94 -15.51 -29.59
CA TYR A 1006 24.27 -15.20 -28.32
C TYR A 1006 22.73 -15.27 -28.39
N ARG A 1007 22.22 -15.49 -29.59
CA ARG A 1007 20.80 -15.71 -29.86
C ARG A 1007 20.43 -17.19 -29.62
#